data_4e34318934ebbc3a70a4423749e0fa3c
#
_entry.id   4e34318934ebbc3a70a4423749e0fa3c
#
_cell.length_a   1.000
_cell.length_b   1.000
_cell.length_c   1.000
_cell.angle_alpha   90.00
_cell.angle_beta   90.00
_cell.angle_gamma   90.00
#
_symmetry.space_group_name_H-M   'P 1'
#
loop_
_entity.id
_entity.type
_entity.pdbx_description
1 polymer ?
#
loop_
_entity_poly.entity_id
_entity_poly.type
_entity_poly.pdbx_seq_one_letter_code
_entity_poly.pdbx_strand_id
1 'polypeptide(L)'
;MDKIERIKTLVKDLNQYSYEYHVLDKPTISDKKYDKLYEELQSLENETNYILSSSPTQKVQGEILPFLQKVKHTEPMLSAEKSKDINDAIKFMGDQECVLSWKLDGLTLVLRYNEGKLQQAITRGGGEEGEDVTHTVRTFTNVPLTINYKSYLEIRGEGLVTFQDFAIINANLIAKGEEPYSSVRNLAAGSTRQLNSNITKNRNLLFITFGIVKCDEILPTKGHQFEFLNALGFEVVYYVAVDKELINYYVENFKAKLPTLPYLTDGLIVEFSDIAYGKAQGSTGHHSKSLYAIKWNDDIFESIFRGVELNTTRTGMVSITGLFDEVECDGVRLSRASLHNYDIFKEMQFGIGDKITGYRANGVIPQIEDNLTRSDTYKIEMKCPSCSGDIVIKTPKEASFLFCENKDCPSKLVNKFVHLCSKDALNIEGISDSGLELFIKKGFLKTFDDLYNLQQYKSQIVKLEGWGLKSYTKLINAIEKSKKVKLANFIYALGISNIGKSSSKIIAKYFNNDWFAFETALLDGFNFTVLTDFGDITNQSLHDWYNNENERKMWTELTYIVEFIKEEKKLESNLKSLEGLTFVVTGSVETFKNRKELEELITSLSGKLSSSVSKNTNYLINNDISSTTGKNKKANDLGIEIISEAQFNEMIGRVV
;
A
#
# COMPACT_ATOMS: atom_id res chain seq x y z
N MET A 1 -34.26 -36.47 -12.16
CA MET A 1 -33.60 -35.41 -11.36
C MET A 1 -33.56 -34.18 -12.26
N ASP A 2 -34.02 -33.05 -11.77
CA ASP A 2 -33.94 -31.81 -12.54
C ASP A 2 -32.45 -31.50 -12.82
N LYS A 3 -32.11 -31.08 -14.04
CA LYS A 3 -30.72 -30.76 -14.43
C LYS A 3 -30.07 -29.75 -13.50
N ILE A 4 -30.84 -28.78 -13.02
CA ILE A 4 -30.37 -27.76 -12.07
C ILE A 4 -30.04 -28.38 -10.70
N GLU A 5 -30.86 -29.29 -10.19
CA GLU A 5 -30.58 -30.02 -8.95
C GLU A 5 -29.35 -30.94 -9.09
N ARG A 6 -29.15 -31.52 -10.27
CA ARG A 6 -27.95 -32.31 -10.55
C ARG A 6 -26.70 -31.45 -10.56
N ILE A 7 -26.74 -30.24 -11.17
CA ILE A 7 -25.63 -29.28 -11.12
C ILE A 7 -25.29 -28.91 -9.67
N LYS A 8 -26.27 -28.58 -8.83
CA LYS A 8 -26.03 -28.25 -7.42
C LYS A 8 -25.35 -29.40 -6.66
N THR A 9 -25.79 -30.61 -6.90
CA THR A 9 -25.19 -31.81 -6.29
C THR A 9 -23.75 -32.00 -6.74
N LEU A 10 -23.49 -31.96 -8.06
CA LEU A 10 -22.16 -32.11 -8.62
C LEU A 10 -21.19 -31.04 -8.13
N VAL A 11 -21.63 -29.78 -8.05
CA VAL A 11 -20.81 -28.68 -7.53
C VAL A 11 -20.44 -28.92 -6.07
N LYS A 12 -21.39 -29.35 -5.24
CA LYS A 12 -21.13 -29.68 -3.84
C LYS A 12 -20.13 -30.84 -3.71
N ASP A 13 -20.36 -31.93 -4.41
CA ASP A 13 -19.55 -33.14 -4.32
C ASP A 13 -18.12 -32.89 -4.84
N LEU A 14 -17.99 -32.24 -5.99
CA LEU A 14 -16.68 -31.94 -6.58
C LEU A 14 -15.85 -30.96 -5.73
N ASN A 15 -16.49 -29.97 -5.10
CA ASN A 15 -15.79 -29.10 -4.16
C ASN A 15 -15.35 -29.85 -2.89
N GLN A 16 -16.17 -30.80 -2.40
CA GLN A 16 -15.80 -31.65 -1.27
C GLN A 16 -14.62 -32.57 -1.63
N TYR A 17 -14.65 -33.24 -2.77
CA TYR A 17 -13.55 -34.10 -3.23
C TYR A 17 -12.26 -33.33 -3.49
N SER A 18 -12.37 -32.11 -4.01
CA SER A 18 -11.23 -31.21 -4.17
C SER A 18 -10.62 -30.81 -2.82
N TYR A 19 -11.46 -30.55 -1.82
CA TYR A 19 -11.01 -30.26 -0.45
C TYR A 19 -10.32 -31.48 0.20
N GLU A 20 -10.91 -32.68 0.06
CA GLU A 20 -10.33 -33.92 0.56
C GLU A 20 -8.98 -34.25 -0.07
N TYR A 21 -8.83 -33.98 -1.38
CA TYR A 21 -7.59 -34.19 -2.11
C TYR A 21 -6.51 -33.16 -1.73
N HIS A 22 -6.84 -31.86 -1.81
CA HIS A 22 -5.83 -30.79 -1.70
C HIS A 22 -5.56 -30.31 -0.26
N VAL A 23 -6.53 -30.47 0.65
CA VAL A 23 -6.43 -29.93 2.02
C VAL A 23 -6.25 -31.04 3.05
N LEU A 24 -6.97 -32.15 2.90
CA LEU A 24 -6.92 -33.24 3.87
C LEU A 24 -5.90 -34.33 3.49
N ASP A 25 -5.36 -34.31 2.26
CA ASP A 25 -4.49 -35.36 1.70
C ASP A 25 -5.08 -36.78 1.88
N LYS A 26 -6.41 -36.87 1.78
CA LYS A 26 -7.20 -38.10 1.95
C LYS A 26 -8.28 -38.19 0.87
N PRO A 27 -7.92 -38.42 -0.40
CA PRO A 27 -8.89 -38.53 -1.47
C PRO A 27 -9.84 -39.71 -1.27
N THR A 28 -11.14 -39.46 -1.33
CA THR A 28 -12.18 -40.48 -1.20
C THR A 28 -12.61 -41.07 -2.55
N ILE A 29 -12.21 -40.44 -3.65
CA ILE A 29 -12.46 -40.94 -5.03
C ILE A 29 -11.18 -40.91 -5.86
N SER A 30 -11.14 -41.70 -6.94
CA SER A 30 -10.03 -41.68 -7.89
C SER A 30 -10.12 -40.47 -8.83
N ASP A 31 -8.95 -40.00 -9.34
CA ASP A 31 -8.85 -38.90 -10.30
C ASP A 31 -9.76 -39.12 -11.52
N LYS A 32 -9.76 -40.36 -12.07
CA LYS A 32 -10.63 -40.73 -13.20
C LYS A 32 -12.13 -40.59 -12.90
N LYS A 33 -12.53 -40.78 -11.63
CA LYS A 33 -13.93 -40.61 -11.21
C LYS A 33 -14.24 -39.13 -11.03
N TYR A 34 -13.29 -38.37 -10.49
CA TYR A 34 -13.40 -36.92 -10.39
C TYR A 34 -13.56 -36.26 -11.76
N ASP A 35 -12.71 -36.61 -12.72
CA ASP A 35 -12.75 -36.07 -14.09
C ASP A 35 -14.09 -36.34 -14.78
N LYS A 36 -14.65 -37.57 -14.64
CA LYS A 36 -15.98 -37.88 -15.19
C LYS A 36 -17.10 -37.05 -14.61
N LEU A 37 -17.10 -36.80 -13.29
CA LEU A 37 -18.09 -35.96 -12.63
C LEU A 37 -17.93 -34.49 -13.03
N TYR A 38 -16.69 -34.08 -13.26
CA TYR A 38 -16.37 -32.75 -13.73
C TYR A 38 -16.82 -32.51 -15.16
N GLU A 39 -16.61 -33.44 -16.07
CA GLU A 39 -17.10 -33.42 -17.46
C GLU A 39 -18.64 -33.42 -17.51
N GLU A 40 -19.29 -34.22 -16.64
CA GLU A 40 -20.77 -34.20 -16.50
C GLU A 40 -21.27 -32.82 -16.06
N LEU A 41 -20.64 -32.22 -15.06
CA LEU A 41 -20.99 -30.87 -14.60
C LEU A 41 -20.84 -29.85 -15.73
N GLN A 42 -19.73 -29.85 -16.44
CA GLN A 42 -19.45 -28.92 -17.53
C GLN A 42 -20.47 -29.05 -18.68
N SER A 43 -20.84 -30.28 -19.01
CA SER A 43 -21.88 -30.55 -20.02
C SER A 43 -23.25 -30.00 -19.60
N LEU A 44 -23.66 -30.22 -18.34
CA LEU A 44 -24.93 -29.73 -17.81
C LEU A 44 -24.98 -28.21 -17.68
N GLU A 45 -23.88 -27.58 -17.27
CA GLU A 45 -23.78 -26.12 -17.20
C GLU A 45 -23.88 -25.49 -18.60
N ASN A 46 -23.21 -26.05 -19.61
CA ASN A 46 -23.30 -25.58 -20.99
C ASN A 46 -24.70 -25.78 -21.57
N GLU A 47 -25.38 -26.87 -21.25
CA GLU A 47 -26.71 -27.20 -21.76
C GLU A 47 -27.82 -26.34 -21.13
N THR A 48 -27.68 -25.99 -19.85
CA THR A 48 -28.70 -25.25 -19.10
C THR A 48 -28.43 -23.76 -19.00
N ASN A 49 -27.23 -23.29 -19.35
CA ASN A 49 -26.74 -21.94 -19.10
C ASN A 49 -26.84 -21.53 -17.61
N TYR A 50 -26.93 -22.52 -16.70
CA TYR A 50 -27.01 -22.31 -15.27
C TYR A 50 -25.69 -22.72 -14.62
N ILE A 51 -24.92 -21.72 -14.18
CA ILE A 51 -23.61 -21.90 -13.56
C ILE A 51 -23.64 -21.32 -12.15
N LEU A 52 -23.30 -22.14 -11.16
CA LEU A 52 -23.15 -21.67 -9.78
C LEU A 52 -21.81 -20.92 -9.62
N SER A 53 -21.82 -19.82 -8.88
CA SER A 53 -20.60 -19.06 -8.58
C SER A 53 -19.55 -19.87 -7.81
N SER A 54 -19.97 -20.97 -7.15
CA SER A 54 -19.13 -21.93 -6.45
C SER A 54 -18.74 -23.14 -7.30
N SER A 55 -19.10 -23.16 -8.59
CA SER A 55 -18.79 -24.30 -9.45
C SER A 55 -17.29 -24.45 -9.64
N PRO A 56 -16.73 -25.66 -9.52
CA PRO A 56 -15.33 -25.92 -9.82
C PRO A 56 -14.98 -25.64 -11.29
N THR A 57 -15.96 -25.61 -12.20
CA THR A 57 -15.76 -25.20 -13.60
C THR A 57 -15.39 -23.73 -13.73
N GLN A 58 -15.80 -22.88 -12.78
CA GLN A 58 -15.41 -21.46 -12.71
C GLN A 58 -13.95 -21.28 -12.26
N LYS A 59 -13.37 -22.25 -11.56
CA LYS A 59 -11.93 -22.27 -11.24
C LYS A 59 -11.05 -22.60 -12.46
N VAL A 60 -11.63 -23.14 -13.53
CA VAL A 60 -10.91 -23.69 -14.71
C VAL A 60 -10.88 -22.72 -15.88
N GLN A 61 -11.90 -21.87 -16.04
CA GLN A 61 -11.92 -20.88 -17.12
C GLN A 61 -11.04 -19.69 -16.76
N GLY A 62 -9.87 -19.59 -17.40
CA GLY A 62 -8.97 -18.47 -17.24
C GLY A 62 -9.58 -17.20 -17.78
N GLU A 63 -10.04 -16.36 -16.88
CA GLU A 63 -10.45 -14.99 -17.20
C GLU A 63 -9.21 -14.16 -17.52
N ILE A 64 -9.19 -13.50 -18.68
CA ILE A 64 -8.14 -12.56 -19.09
C ILE A 64 -8.72 -11.17 -19.02
N LEU A 65 -8.27 -10.40 -18.02
CA LEU A 65 -8.67 -9.01 -17.84
C LEU A 65 -7.78 -8.05 -18.63
N PRO A 66 -8.32 -6.92 -19.14
CA PRO A 66 -7.50 -5.89 -19.77
C PRO A 66 -6.64 -5.12 -18.78
N PHE A 67 -7.10 -4.96 -17.54
CA PHE A 67 -6.40 -4.31 -16.42
C PHE A 67 -7.07 -4.66 -15.08
N LEU A 68 -6.36 -4.42 -13.96
CA LEU A 68 -6.90 -4.59 -12.61
C LEU A 68 -7.59 -3.28 -12.17
N GLN A 69 -8.83 -3.40 -11.71
CA GLN A 69 -9.58 -2.25 -11.19
C GLN A 69 -9.12 -1.89 -9.77
N LYS A 70 -9.14 -0.60 -9.45
CA LYS A 70 -8.87 -0.14 -8.09
C LYS A 70 -10.13 -0.12 -7.25
N VAL A 71 -10.02 -0.59 -6.02
CA VAL A 71 -11.10 -0.71 -5.04
C VAL A 71 -10.66 -0.11 -3.71
N LYS A 72 -11.54 0.68 -3.09
CA LYS A 72 -11.30 1.22 -1.74
C LYS A 72 -11.51 0.16 -0.68
N HIS A 73 -10.64 0.19 0.35
CA HIS A 73 -10.81 -0.61 1.55
C HIS A 73 -11.90 -0.01 2.45
N THR A 74 -12.61 -0.87 3.18
CA THR A 74 -13.62 -0.46 4.17
C THR A 74 -12.95 0.20 5.38
N GLU A 75 -11.80 -0.36 5.79
CA GLU A 75 -10.90 0.20 6.81
C GLU A 75 -9.49 0.31 6.25
N PRO A 76 -8.69 1.32 6.65
CA PRO A 76 -7.31 1.45 6.21
C PRO A 76 -6.47 0.21 6.61
N MET A 77 -5.66 -0.26 5.68
CA MET A 77 -4.74 -1.38 5.92
C MET A 77 -3.39 -0.88 6.42
N LEU A 78 -3.32 -0.58 7.71
CA LEU A 78 -2.13 -0.05 8.36
C LEU A 78 -1.05 -1.13 8.55
N SER A 79 0.19 -0.69 8.67
CA SER A 79 1.32 -1.54 9.03
C SER A 79 1.39 -1.77 10.53
N ALA A 80 2.17 -2.78 10.97
CA ALA A 80 2.61 -2.93 12.35
C ALA A 80 3.81 -2.03 12.63
N GLU A 81 3.90 -1.49 13.84
CA GLU A 81 5.18 -1.04 14.41
C GLU A 81 6.07 -2.27 14.61
N LYS A 82 7.40 -2.11 14.50
CA LYS A 82 8.30 -3.27 14.45
C LYS A 82 9.63 -2.99 15.13
N SER A 83 10.18 -4.02 15.77
CA SER A 83 11.54 -4.04 16.29
C SER A 83 12.12 -5.46 16.16
N LYS A 84 13.46 -5.57 16.29
CA LYS A 84 14.15 -6.85 16.46
C LYS A 84 14.35 -7.19 17.95
N ASP A 85 14.19 -6.21 18.84
CA ASP A 85 14.28 -6.39 20.28
C ASP A 85 12.92 -6.85 20.85
N ILE A 86 12.92 -8.03 21.44
CA ILE A 86 11.74 -8.60 22.10
C ILE A 86 11.27 -7.74 23.28
N ASN A 87 12.17 -6.97 23.94
CA ASN A 87 11.82 -6.10 25.04
C ASN A 87 10.86 -4.97 24.61
N ASP A 88 10.92 -4.53 23.34
CA ASP A 88 9.96 -3.56 22.82
C ASP A 88 8.56 -4.17 22.69
N ALA A 89 8.47 -5.44 22.29
CA ALA A 89 7.20 -6.17 22.27
C ALA A 89 6.64 -6.37 23.69
N ILE A 90 7.50 -6.67 24.67
CA ILE A 90 7.11 -6.78 26.10
C ILE A 90 6.56 -5.44 26.61
N LYS A 91 7.21 -4.33 26.27
CA LYS A 91 6.70 -2.98 26.61
C LYS A 91 5.35 -2.69 25.95
N PHE A 92 5.19 -3.10 24.67
CA PHE A 92 3.92 -2.97 23.96
C PHE A 92 2.81 -3.76 24.65
N MET A 93 3.06 -5.01 25.06
CA MET A 93 2.06 -5.86 25.72
C MET A 93 1.59 -5.28 27.06
N GLY A 94 2.51 -4.72 27.84
CA GLY A 94 2.23 -4.33 29.22
C GLY A 94 1.73 -5.53 30.04
N ASP A 95 0.57 -5.39 30.70
CA ASP A 95 -0.08 -6.45 31.46
C ASP A 95 -1.24 -7.11 30.68
N GLN A 96 -1.33 -6.90 29.36
CA GLN A 96 -2.40 -7.43 28.54
C GLN A 96 -2.04 -8.82 27.98
N GLU A 97 -3.03 -9.71 27.96
CA GLU A 97 -2.93 -10.94 27.19
C GLU A 97 -2.90 -10.64 25.69
N CYS A 98 -1.98 -11.27 24.99
CA CYS A 98 -1.80 -11.11 23.55
C CYS A 98 -1.85 -12.47 22.83
N VAL A 99 -1.99 -12.41 21.53
CA VAL A 99 -1.80 -13.52 20.61
C VAL A 99 -0.49 -13.33 19.87
N LEU A 100 0.38 -14.35 19.92
CA LEU A 100 1.60 -14.44 19.13
C LEU A 100 1.35 -15.33 17.91
N SER A 101 1.62 -14.84 16.72
CA SER A 101 1.41 -15.57 15.45
C SER A 101 2.54 -15.34 14.47
N TRP A 102 2.63 -16.18 13.41
CA TRP A 102 3.58 -15.97 12.33
C TRP A 102 3.30 -14.65 11.61
N LYS A 103 4.35 -13.90 11.33
CA LYS A 103 4.33 -12.80 10.37
C LYS A 103 4.62 -13.35 8.99
N LEU A 104 3.56 -13.74 8.29
CA LEU A 104 3.64 -14.28 6.94
C LEU A 104 4.20 -13.24 5.97
N ASP A 105 4.96 -13.69 4.96
CA ASP A 105 5.57 -12.82 3.96
C ASP A 105 5.21 -13.23 2.53
N GLY A 106 4.19 -12.61 1.99
CA GLY A 106 3.64 -12.83 0.66
C GLY A 106 3.02 -11.56 0.09
N LEU A 107 1.72 -11.64 -0.23
CA LEU A 107 0.89 -10.49 -0.62
C LEU A 107 -0.35 -10.41 0.24
N THR A 108 -0.49 -9.35 1.03
CA THR A 108 -1.68 -9.15 1.86
C THR A 108 -2.93 -8.94 1.01
N LEU A 109 -3.98 -9.68 1.32
CA LEU A 109 -5.27 -9.68 0.64
C LEU A 109 -6.41 -9.44 1.63
N VAL A 110 -7.47 -8.81 1.13
CA VAL A 110 -8.78 -8.71 1.77
C VAL A 110 -9.77 -9.52 0.94
N LEU A 111 -10.49 -10.43 1.59
CA LEU A 111 -11.57 -11.18 0.95
C LEU A 111 -12.91 -10.72 1.52
N ARG A 112 -13.86 -10.44 0.64
CA ARG A 112 -15.23 -10.01 0.97
C ARG A 112 -16.22 -11.08 0.58
N TYR A 113 -17.01 -11.52 1.54
CA TYR A 113 -18.10 -12.46 1.34
C TYR A 113 -19.44 -11.77 1.64
N ASN A 114 -20.45 -12.11 0.88
CA ASN A 114 -21.82 -11.72 1.13
C ASN A 114 -22.76 -12.87 0.72
N GLU A 115 -23.81 -13.10 1.49
CA GLU A 115 -24.71 -14.24 1.30
C GLU A 115 -23.97 -15.60 1.22
N GLY A 116 -22.83 -15.69 1.91
CA GLY A 116 -21.97 -16.86 1.94
C GLY A 116 -21.16 -17.11 0.67
N LYS A 117 -21.02 -16.14 -0.23
CA LYS A 117 -20.26 -16.26 -1.49
C LYS A 117 -19.13 -15.25 -1.55
N LEU A 118 -17.96 -15.68 -2.08
CA LEU A 118 -16.86 -14.76 -2.36
C LEU A 118 -17.28 -13.75 -3.44
N GLN A 119 -17.42 -12.49 -3.03
CA GLN A 119 -17.77 -11.40 -3.92
C GLN A 119 -16.55 -10.72 -4.51
N GLN A 120 -15.54 -10.46 -3.66
CA GLN A 120 -14.40 -9.65 -4.04
C GLN A 120 -13.14 -10.05 -3.27
N ALA A 121 -11.99 -9.99 -3.94
CA ALA A 121 -10.67 -10.09 -3.35
C ALA A 121 -9.82 -8.90 -3.77
N ILE A 122 -9.15 -8.24 -2.82
CA ILE A 122 -8.49 -6.96 -3.03
C ILE A 122 -7.08 -7.02 -2.45
N THR A 123 -6.07 -6.54 -3.20
CA THR A 123 -4.72 -6.38 -2.65
C THR A 123 -4.66 -5.22 -1.66
N ARG A 124 -3.69 -5.23 -0.74
CA ARG A 124 -3.47 -4.14 0.21
C ARG A 124 -3.27 -2.78 -0.48
N GLY A 125 -2.55 -2.74 -1.62
CA GLY A 125 -2.18 -1.50 -2.28
C GLY A 125 -1.45 -0.51 -1.36
N GLY A 126 -1.85 0.75 -1.41
CA GLY A 126 -1.32 1.81 -0.53
C GLY A 126 -1.97 1.88 0.86
N GLY A 127 -2.85 0.93 1.20
CA GLY A 127 -3.58 0.88 2.47
C GLY A 127 -4.97 1.51 2.43
N GLU A 128 -5.23 2.50 1.58
CA GLU A 128 -6.56 3.10 1.39
C GLU A 128 -7.33 2.43 0.23
N GLU A 129 -6.62 2.04 -0.82
CA GLU A 129 -7.15 1.36 -2.00
C GLU A 129 -6.21 0.26 -2.47
N GLY A 130 -6.75 -0.83 -3.00
CA GLY A 130 -6.01 -1.93 -3.61
C GLY A 130 -6.51 -2.26 -5.01
N GLU A 131 -5.97 -3.31 -5.61
CA GLU A 131 -6.37 -3.82 -6.93
C GLU A 131 -7.32 -5.00 -6.74
N ASP A 132 -8.39 -5.05 -7.52
CA ASP A 132 -9.30 -6.20 -7.57
C ASP A 132 -8.60 -7.39 -8.25
N VAL A 133 -8.42 -8.45 -7.48
CA VAL A 133 -7.76 -9.69 -7.90
C VAL A 133 -8.68 -10.90 -7.72
N THR A 134 -9.98 -10.67 -7.71
CA THR A 134 -10.98 -11.71 -7.46
C THR A 134 -10.83 -12.90 -8.41
N HIS A 135 -10.58 -12.64 -9.70
CA HIS A 135 -10.42 -13.66 -10.74
C HIS A 135 -9.23 -14.59 -10.49
N THR A 136 -8.12 -14.10 -9.93
CA THR A 136 -6.96 -14.93 -9.57
C THR A 136 -7.16 -15.62 -8.23
N VAL A 137 -7.69 -14.93 -7.21
CA VAL A 137 -7.92 -15.51 -5.88
C VAL A 137 -8.92 -16.67 -5.91
N ARG A 138 -9.88 -16.67 -6.84
CA ARG A 138 -10.76 -17.81 -7.09
C ARG A 138 -10.00 -19.09 -7.50
N THR A 139 -8.76 -18.99 -7.95
CA THR A 139 -7.91 -20.12 -8.32
C THR A 139 -7.01 -20.61 -7.19
N PHE A 140 -6.97 -19.93 -6.06
CA PHE A 140 -6.19 -20.35 -4.90
C PHE A 140 -6.73 -21.68 -4.36
N THR A 141 -5.81 -22.54 -3.93
CA THR A 141 -6.15 -23.94 -3.63
C THR A 141 -7.05 -24.09 -2.40
N ASN A 142 -6.90 -23.19 -1.40
CA ASN A 142 -7.58 -23.27 -0.09
C ASN A 142 -8.59 -22.14 0.17
N VAL A 143 -8.90 -21.28 -0.81
CA VAL A 143 -9.92 -20.23 -0.63
C VAL A 143 -11.32 -20.81 -0.88
N PRO A 144 -12.21 -20.87 0.15
CA PRO A 144 -13.58 -21.30 -0.04
C PRO A 144 -14.34 -20.28 -0.90
N LEU A 145 -14.92 -20.69 -2.02
CA LEU A 145 -15.77 -19.81 -2.83
C LEU A 145 -17.15 -19.60 -2.20
N THR A 146 -17.56 -20.53 -1.33
CA THR A 146 -18.77 -20.45 -0.54
C THR A 146 -18.51 -20.85 0.90
N ILE A 147 -19.15 -20.15 1.84
CA ILE A 147 -19.04 -20.40 3.28
C ILE A 147 -20.45 -20.51 3.88
N ASN A 148 -20.55 -21.16 5.05
CA ASN A 148 -21.83 -21.29 5.75
C ASN A 148 -22.09 -20.10 6.70
N TYR A 149 -21.91 -18.88 6.20
CA TYR A 149 -22.19 -17.63 6.90
C TYR A 149 -22.82 -16.65 5.92
N LYS A 150 -24.05 -16.22 6.17
CA LYS A 150 -24.86 -15.48 5.21
C LYS A 150 -24.74 -13.96 5.31
N SER A 151 -24.37 -13.46 6.49
CA SER A 151 -24.10 -12.03 6.67
C SER A 151 -22.80 -11.62 5.97
N TYR A 152 -22.57 -10.32 5.91
CA TYR A 152 -21.34 -9.76 5.35
C TYR A 152 -20.11 -10.15 6.19
N LEU A 153 -19.07 -10.64 5.53
CA LEU A 153 -17.79 -10.98 6.14
C LEU A 153 -16.65 -10.41 5.31
N GLU A 154 -15.79 -9.64 5.96
CA GLU A 154 -14.54 -9.13 5.38
C GLU A 154 -13.36 -9.60 6.22
N ILE A 155 -12.42 -10.32 5.62
CA ILE A 155 -11.26 -10.93 6.29
C ILE A 155 -9.96 -10.48 5.67
N ARG A 156 -8.89 -10.50 6.46
CA ARG A 156 -7.50 -10.26 6.03
C ARG A 156 -6.69 -11.54 6.10
N GLY A 157 -5.80 -11.70 5.14
CA GLY A 157 -4.84 -12.79 5.13
C GLY A 157 -3.69 -12.53 4.17
N GLU A 158 -2.83 -13.51 4.02
CA GLU A 158 -1.68 -13.44 3.15
C GLU A 158 -1.80 -14.48 2.04
N GLY A 159 -1.61 -14.02 0.80
CA GLY A 159 -1.45 -14.88 -0.37
C GLY A 159 -0.01 -15.36 -0.47
N LEU A 160 0.19 -16.67 -0.49
CA LEU A 160 1.49 -17.32 -0.34
C LEU A 160 1.75 -18.35 -1.44
N VAL A 161 3.01 -18.68 -1.62
CA VAL A 161 3.49 -19.83 -2.39
C VAL A 161 4.37 -20.66 -1.45
N THR A 162 4.25 -21.98 -1.48
CA THR A 162 5.13 -22.86 -0.68
C THR A 162 6.54 -22.91 -1.28
N PHE A 163 7.56 -23.22 -0.47
CA PHE A 163 8.91 -23.43 -0.97
C PHE A 163 8.96 -24.60 -1.97
N GLN A 164 8.13 -25.61 -1.80
CA GLN A 164 8.03 -26.72 -2.73
C GLN A 164 7.49 -26.27 -4.09
N ASP A 165 6.37 -25.55 -4.12
CA ASP A 165 5.80 -25.04 -5.37
C ASP A 165 6.74 -24.05 -6.06
N PHE A 166 7.41 -23.19 -5.28
CA PHE A 166 8.43 -22.28 -5.80
C PHE A 166 9.56 -23.03 -6.53
N ALA A 167 10.07 -24.12 -5.93
CA ALA A 167 11.10 -24.94 -6.54
C ALA A 167 10.61 -25.61 -7.85
N ILE A 168 9.39 -26.14 -7.85
CA ILE A 168 8.77 -26.75 -9.03
C ILE A 168 8.58 -25.72 -10.15
N ILE A 169 8.07 -24.55 -9.84
CA ILE A 169 7.85 -23.46 -10.81
C ILE A 169 9.18 -23.04 -11.44
N ASN A 170 10.22 -22.83 -10.62
CA ASN A 170 11.53 -22.45 -11.10
C ASN A 170 12.20 -23.55 -11.95
N ALA A 171 12.08 -24.81 -11.56
CA ALA A 171 12.56 -25.93 -12.38
C ALA A 171 11.89 -25.97 -13.77
N ASN A 172 10.58 -25.70 -13.83
CA ASN A 172 9.84 -25.63 -15.08
C ASN A 172 10.24 -24.45 -15.98
N LEU A 173 10.56 -23.29 -15.39
CA LEU A 173 11.06 -22.12 -16.12
C LEU A 173 12.44 -22.40 -16.71
N ILE A 174 13.36 -22.95 -15.91
CA ILE A 174 14.72 -23.32 -16.35
C ILE A 174 14.65 -24.34 -17.50
N ALA A 175 13.77 -25.35 -17.40
CA ALA A 175 13.58 -26.35 -18.47
C ALA A 175 13.08 -25.75 -19.78
N LYS A 176 12.40 -24.59 -19.73
CA LYS A 176 11.96 -23.83 -20.91
C LYS A 176 12.97 -22.80 -21.39
N GLY A 177 14.10 -22.64 -20.72
CA GLY A 177 15.11 -21.61 -21.00
C GLY A 177 14.68 -20.20 -20.55
N GLU A 178 13.72 -20.12 -19.62
CA GLU A 178 13.26 -18.88 -19.02
C GLU A 178 13.99 -18.61 -17.69
N GLU A 179 14.13 -17.34 -17.29
CA GLU A 179 14.77 -16.99 -16.03
C GLU A 179 13.90 -17.39 -14.82
N PRO A 180 14.47 -18.06 -13.79
CA PRO A 180 13.75 -18.42 -12.58
C PRO A 180 13.45 -17.17 -11.73
N TYR A 181 12.41 -17.24 -10.92
CA TYR A 181 12.12 -16.23 -9.92
C TYR A 181 13.16 -16.26 -8.81
N SER A 182 13.62 -15.09 -8.39
CA SER A 182 14.60 -14.93 -7.31
C SER A 182 13.96 -14.87 -5.90
N SER A 183 12.65 -14.66 -5.79
CA SER A 183 11.97 -14.44 -4.51
C SER A 183 10.59 -15.09 -4.49
N VAL A 184 10.34 -15.89 -3.44
CA VAL A 184 9.03 -16.52 -3.15
C VAL A 184 7.94 -15.46 -3.01
N ARG A 185 8.22 -14.37 -2.25
CA ARG A 185 7.31 -13.24 -2.08
C ARG A 185 6.96 -12.57 -3.40
N ASN A 186 7.96 -12.29 -4.24
CA ASN A 186 7.72 -11.66 -5.54
C ASN A 186 6.94 -12.58 -6.48
N LEU A 187 7.16 -13.89 -6.43
CA LEU A 187 6.36 -14.86 -7.16
C LEU A 187 4.91 -14.84 -6.69
N ALA A 188 4.65 -14.87 -5.38
CA ALA A 188 3.30 -14.80 -4.81
C ALA A 188 2.57 -13.52 -5.24
N ALA A 189 3.22 -12.35 -5.05
CA ALA A 189 2.66 -11.06 -5.41
C ALA A 189 2.41 -10.92 -6.92
N GLY A 190 3.37 -11.31 -7.76
CA GLY A 190 3.26 -11.27 -9.21
C GLY A 190 2.21 -12.25 -9.75
N SER A 191 2.08 -13.42 -9.12
CA SER A 191 1.07 -14.44 -9.50
C SER A 191 -0.34 -13.98 -9.17
N THR A 192 -0.54 -13.37 -8.00
CA THR A 192 -1.85 -12.86 -7.58
C THR A 192 -2.33 -11.72 -8.49
N ARG A 193 -1.42 -10.92 -9.03
CA ARG A 193 -1.72 -9.76 -9.89
C ARG A 193 -1.71 -10.07 -11.38
N GLN A 194 -1.72 -11.35 -11.78
CA GLN A 194 -1.81 -11.75 -13.18
C GLN A 194 -3.16 -11.32 -13.78
N LEU A 195 -3.13 -10.85 -15.02
CA LEU A 195 -4.36 -10.56 -15.77
C LEU A 195 -5.03 -11.85 -16.27
N ASN A 196 -4.25 -12.91 -16.47
CA ASN A 196 -4.74 -14.24 -16.85
C ASN A 196 -4.68 -15.18 -15.65
N SER A 197 -5.84 -15.54 -15.11
CA SER A 197 -5.95 -16.40 -13.93
C SER A 197 -5.46 -17.84 -14.15
N ASN A 198 -5.33 -18.33 -15.38
CA ASN A 198 -4.71 -19.64 -15.66
C ASN A 198 -3.25 -19.70 -15.23
N ILE A 199 -2.53 -18.58 -15.34
CA ILE A 199 -1.14 -18.52 -14.88
C ILE A 199 -1.09 -18.71 -13.35
N THR A 200 -1.98 -18.05 -12.63
CA THR A 200 -2.09 -18.16 -11.16
C THR A 200 -2.49 -19.56 -10.73
N LYS A 201 -3.47 -20.15 -11.41
CA LYS A 201 -3.95 -21.51 -11.13
C LYS A 201 -2.81 -22.55 -11.13
N ASN A 202 -1.90 -22.47 -12.10
CA ASN A 202 -0.79 -23.41 -12.25
C ASN A 202 0.35 -23.19 -11.23
N ARG A 203 0.19 -22.25 -10.31
CA ARG A 203 1.20 -21.89 -9.31
C ARG A 203 0.82 -22.26 -7.87
N ASN A 204 -0.33 -22.89 -7.67
CA ASN A 204 -0.81 -23.44 -6.39
C ASN A 204 -0.76 -22.43 -5.22
N LEU A 205 -1.24 -21.18 -5.44
CA LEU A 205 -1.25 -20.20 -4.36
C LEU A 205 -2.20 -20.58 -3.22
N LEU A 206 -1.78 -20.24 -2.01
CA LEU A 206 -2.54 -20.41 -0.76
C LEU A 206 -2.94 -19.06 -0.20
N PHE A 207 -4.01 -19.05 0.60
CA PHE A 207 -4.41 -17.91 1.41
C PHE A 207 -4.51 -18.33 2.86
N ILE A 208 -3.73 -17.70 3.74
CA ILE A 208 -3.78 -17.93 5.19
C ILE A 208 -4.33 -16.67 5.85
N THR A 209 -5.46 -16.80 6.53
CA THR A 209 -6.10 -15.66 7.18
C THR A 209 -5.49 -15.38 8.56
N PHE A 210 -5.39 -14.09 8.90
CA PHE A 210 -4.89 -13.64 10.20
C PHE A 210 -5.83 -12.63 10.88
N GLY A 211 -7.02 -12.36 10.33
CA GLY A 211 -7.96 -11.51 11.03
C GLY A 211 -9.23 -11.17 10.27
N ILE A 212 -10.20 -10.70 11.04
CA ILE A 212 -11.48 -10.20 10.56
C ILE A 212 -11.44 -8.67 10.54
N VAL A 213 -11.86 -8.08 9.43
CA VAL A 213 -12.06 -6.63 9.27
C VAL A 213 -13.47 -6.26 9.72
N LYS A 214 -14.46 -7.02 9.20
CA LYS A 214 -15.88 -6.77 9.50
C LYS A 214 -16.68 -8.06 9.47
N CYS A 215 -17.50 -8.26 10.49
CA CYS A 215 -18.55 -9.29 10.56
C CYS A 215 -19.65 -8.81 11.53
N ASP A 216 -20.81 -9.47 11.50
CA ASP A 216 -21.93 -9.16 12.40
C ASP A 216 -21.86 -9.96 13.71
N GLU A 217 -20.91 -10.91 13.84
CA GLU A 217 -20.75 -11.72 15.04
C GLU A 217 -19.97 -10.96 16.12
N ILE A 218 -20.35 -11.18 17.37
CA ILE A 218 -19.63 -10.66 18.54
C ILE A 218 -18.49 -11.62 18.88
N LEU A 219 -17.29 -11.26 18.48
CA LEU A 219 -16.07 -12.04 18.67
C LEU A 219 -15.12 -11.25 19.59
N PRO A 220 -15.19 -11.44 20.94
CA PRO A 220 -14.55 -10.55 21.88
C PRO A 220 -13.02 -10.64 21.88
N THR A 221 -12.47 -11.81 21.50
CA THR A 221 -11.02 -12.01 21.48
C THR A 221 -10.53 -12.47 20.11
N LYS A 222 -9.22 -12.31 19.89
CA LYS A 222 -8.55 -12.77 18.69
C LYS A 222 -8.67 -14.30 18.51
N GLY A 223 -8.60 -15.06 19.60
CA GLY A 223 -8.84 -16.50 19.59
C GLY A 223 -10.23 -16.86 19.04
N HIS A 224 -11.29 -16.20 19.51
CA HIS A 224 -12.64 -16.40 18.98
C HIS A 224 -12.74 -16.07 17.48
N GLN A 225 -12.04 -15.03 17.00
CA GLN A 225 -11.99 -14.74 15.56
C GLN A 225 -11.36 -15.88 14.77
N PHE A 226 -10.27 -16.45 15.26
CA PHE A 226 -9.58 -17.55 14.60
C PHE A 226 -10.39 -18.85 14.61
N GLU A 227 -11.05 -19.18 15.72
CA GLU A 227 -11.97 -20.32 15.81
C GLU A 227 -13.15 -20.18 14.86
N PHE A 228 -13.75 -18.99 14.79
CA PHE A 228 -14.83 -18.69 13.86
C PHE A 228 -14.39 -18.85 12.40
N LEU A 229 -13.22 -18.35 12.01
CA LEU A 229 -12.68 -18.51 10.67
C LEU A 229 -12.38 -19.96 10.32
N ASN A 230 -11.80 -20.74 11.26
CA ASN A 230 -11.59 -22.17 11.07
C ASN A 230 -12.91 -22.92 10.87
N ALA A 231 -13.96 -22.59 11.65
CA ALA A 231 -15.28 -23.20 11.51
C ALA A 231 -15.94 -22.89 10.15
N LEU A 232 -15.57 -21.78 9.50
CA LEU A 232 -16.01 -21.42 8.15
C LEU A 232 -15.16 -22.08 7.05
N GLY A 233 -14.11 -22.83 7.40
CA GLY A 233 -13.25 -23.55 6.45
C GLY A 233 -12.05 -22.75 5.93
N PHE A 234 -11.68 -21.66 6.58
CA PHE A 234 -10.45 -20.93 6.27
C PHE A 234 -9.26 -21.54 6.98
N GLU A 235 -8.12 -21.57 6.30
CA GLU A 235 -6.83 -21.82 6.95
C GLU A 235 -6.39 -20.57 7.71
N VAL A 236 -6.19 -20.73 9.03
CA VAL A 236 -5.82 -19.63 9.94
C VAL A 236 -4.33 -19.73 10.25
N VAL A 237 -3.67 -18.59 10.39
CA VAL A 237 -2.27 -18.52 10.81
C VAL A 237 -2.08 -19.24 12.15
N TYR A 238 -1.01 -20.02 12.27
CA TYR A 238 -0.67 -20.64 13.55
C TYR A 238 -0.39 -19.58 14.62
N TYR A 239 -1.02 -19.72 15.78
CA TYR A 239 -0.96 -18.75 16.88
C TYR A 239 -0.94 -19.43 18.23
N VAL A 240 -0.49 -18.69 19.25
CA VAL A 240 -0.56 -19.06 20.67
C VAL A 240 -0.96 -17.83 21.48
N ALA A 241 -1.71 -18.05 22.58
CA ALA A 241 -1.94 -17.01 23.57
C ALA A 241 -0.68 -16.82 24.42
N VAL A 242 -0.29 -15.57 24.67
CA VAL A 242 0.92 -15.23 25.42
C VAL A 242 0.69 -14.04 26.34
N ASP A 243 1.39 -14.07 27.47
CA ASP A 243 1.61 -12.94 28.35
C ASP A 243 3.08 -12.52 28.35
N LYS A 244 3.43 -11.48 29.08
CA LYS A 244 4.80 -10.95 29.15
C LYS A 244 5.82 -11.93 29.76
N GLU A 245 5.39 -12.89 30.58
CA GLU A 245 6.24 -13.90 31.22
C GLU A 245 6.59 -15.02 30.21
N LEU A 246 5.64 -15.39 29.37
CA LEU A 246 5.76 -16.53 28.45
C LEU A 246 6.25 -16.18 27.05
N ILE A 247 6.24 -14.90 26.66
CA ILE A 247 6.57 -14.49 25.28
C ILE A 247 7.96 -14.96 24.85
N ASN A 248 8.98 -14.86 25.72
CA ASN A 248 10.35 -15.30 25.40
C ASN A 248 10.39 -16.79 25.06
N TYR A 249 9.71 -17.61 25.87
CA TYR A 249 9.62 -19.06 25.66
C TYR A 249 8.96 -19.38 24.30
N TYR A 250 7.84 -18.73 24.00
CA TYR A 250 7.15 -19.00 22.75
C TYR A 250 7.88 -18.46 21.52
N VAL A 251 8.57 -17.31 21.60
CA VAL A 251 9.40 -16.81 20.50
C VAL A 251 10.48 -17.81 20.15
N GLU A 252 11.17 -18.41 21.13
CA GLU A 252 12.16 -19.46 20.87
C GLU A 252 11.53 -20.73 20.26
N ASN A 253 10.33 -21.12 20.70
CA ASN A 253 9.59 -22.23 20.11
C ASN A 253 9.20 -21.96 18.64
N PHE A 254 8.81 -20.72 18.31
CA PHE A 254 8.55 -20.33 16.93
C PHE A 254 9.84 -20.38 16.10
N LYS A 255 10.97 -19.86 16.63
CA LYS A 255 12.28 -19.95 15.94
C LYS A 255 12.68 -21.40 15.64
N ALA A 256 12.48 -22.30 16.60
CA ALA A 256 12.79 -23.72 16.40
C ALA A 256 11.96 -24.37 15.28
N LYS A 257 10.76 -23.86 15.00
CA LYS A 257 9.89 -24.36 13.91
C LYS A 257 10.19 -23.75 12.53
N LEU A 258 10.95 -22.66 12.45
CA LEU A 258 11.26 -21.97 11.18
C LEU A 258 11.74 -22.91 10.08
N PRO A 259 12.70 -23.85 10.32
CA PRO A 259 13.20 -24.74 9.27
C PRO A 259 12.15 -25.70 8.68
N THR A 260 11.02 -25.87 9.35
CA THR A 260 9.95 -26.80 8.95
C THR A 260 8.75 -26.10 8.33
N LEU A 261 8.73 -24.78 8.31
CA LEU A 261 7.65 -24.03 7.70
C LEU A 261 7.67 -24.19 6.17
N PRO A 262 6.52 -24.43 5.54
CA PRO A 262 6.45 -24.59 4.10
C PRO A 262 6.44 -23.24 3.34
N TYR A 263 6.33 -22.11 4.01
CA TYR A 263 6.20 -20.78 3.43
C TYR A 263 7.05 -19.72 4.16
N LEU A 264 7.28 -18.60 3.49
CA LEU A 264 8.14 -17.53 3.97
C LEU A 264 7.46 -16.76 5.13
N THR A 265 8.29 -16.42 6.15
CA THR A 265 7.91 -15.54 7.27
C THR A 265 9.08 -14.62 7.62
N ASP A 266 8.78 -13.35 7.93
CA ASP A 266 9.78 -12.33 8.26
C ASP A 266 9.78 -11.94 9.75
N GLY A 267 9.08 -12.71 10.59
CA GLY A 267 8.99 -12.45 12.01
C GLY A 267 7.73 -13.04 12.66
N LEU A 268 7.33 -12.41 13.76
CA LEU A 268 6.11 -12.72 14.50
C LEU A 268 5.26 -11.47 14.68
N ILE A 269 3.96 -11.65 14.83
CA ILE A 269 3.02 -10.61 15.22
C ILE A 269 2.54 -10.87 16.64
N VAL A 270 2.65 -9.84 17.50
CA VAL A 270 2.03 -9.76 18.81
C VAL A 270 0.82 -8.84 18.68
N GLU A 271 -0.38 -9.34 18.97
CA GLU A 271 -1.63 -8.59 18.86
C GLU A 271 -2.43 -8.74 20.14
N PHE A 272 -3.05 -7.67 20.64
CA PHE A 272 -3.89 -7.77 21.84
C PHE A 272 -5.00 -8.80 21.65
N SER A 273 -5.17 -9.70 22.65
CA SER A 273 -6.21 -10.71 22.62
C SER A 273 -7.60 -10.09 22.65
N ASP A 274 -7.83 -9.08 23.48
CA ASP A 274 -9.08 -8.32 23.56
C ASP A 274 -9.22 -7.35 22.37
N ILE A 275 -10.21 -7.61 21.51
CA ILE A 275 -10.47 -6.82 20.30
C ILE A 275 -10.90 -5.39 20.63
N ALA A 276 -11.72 -5.19 21.66
CA ALA A 276 -12.20 -3.87 22.04
C ALA A 276 -11.05 -3.02 22.62
N TYR A 277 -10.22 -3.62 23.46
CA TYR A 277 -9.02 -2.98 23.97
C TYR A 277 -8.06 -2.58 22.83
N GLY A 278 -7.76 -3.51 21.92
CA GLY A 278 -6.90 -3.25 20.77
C GLY A 278 -7.40 -2.10 19.90
N LYS A 279 -8.70 -2.07 19.58
CA LYS A 279 -9.32 -0.96 18.83
C LYS A 279 -9.25 0.39 19.58
N ALA A 280 -9.39 0.38 20.89
CA ALA A 280 -9.32 1.58 21.72
C ALA A 280 -7.92 2.25 21.71
N GLN A 281 -6.83 1.49 21.44
CA GLN A 281 -5.48 2.06 21.31
C GLN A 281 -5.33 2.96 20.08
N GLY A 282 -6.22 2.81 19.07
CA GLY A 282 -6.22 3.62 17.86
C GLY A 282 -5.05 3.31 16.92
N SER A 283 -4.65 4.32 16.15
CA SER A 283 -3.57 4.20 15.17
C SER A 283 -2.81 5.51 15.02
N THR A 284 -1.60 5.43 14.49
CA THR A 284 -0.89 6.57 13.88
C THR A 284 -1.31 6.69 12.41
N GLY A 285 -0.79 7.69 11.68
CA GLY A 285 -1.02 7.80 10.23
C GLY A 285 -0.55 6.60 9.42
N HIS A 286 0.32 5.73 9.99
CA HIS A 286 0.96 4.61 9.29
C HIS A 286 0.85 3.27 10.00
N HIS A 287 0.68 3.24 11.34
CA HIS A 287 0.71 2.03 12.14
C HIS A 287 -0.54 1.88 12.99
N SER A 288 -1.08 0.65 13.07
CA SER A 288 -2.05 0.27 14.11
C SER A 288 -1.34 0.12 15.45
N LYS A 289 -1.97 0.60 16.52
CA LYS A 289 -1.48 0.40 17.89
C LYS A 289 -2.05 -0.84 18.55
N SER A 290 -2.83 -1.67 17.84
CA SER A 290 -3.37 -2.93 18.35
C SER A 290 -2.41 -4.10 18.21
N LEU A 291 -1.35 -3.95 17.41
CA LEU A 291 -0.42 -5.02 17.08
C LEU A 291 1.01 -4.51 16.92
N TYR A 292 1.97 -5.39 17.19
CA TYR A 292 3.40 -5.13 17.12
C TYR A 292 4.12 -6.29 16.41
N ALA A 293 5.16 -6.00 15.62
CA ALA A 293 5.91 -7.02 14.89
C ALA A 293 7.30 -7.22 15.50
N ILE A 294 7.63 -8.47 15.86
CA ILE A 294 8.98 -8.90 16.19
C ILE A 294 9.59 -9.45 14.90
N LYS A 295 10.62 -8.78 14.38
CA LYS A 295 11.32 -9.23 13.18
C LYS A 295 12.49 -10.14 13.51
N TRP A 296 12.77 -11.08 12.60
CA TRP A 296 14.01 -11.84 12.67
C TRP A 296 15.22 -10.94 12.43
N ASN A 297 16.38 -11.36 12.94
CA ASN A 297 17.63 -10.74 12.53
C ASN A 297 17.81 -10.95 11.03
N ASP A 298 18.28 -9.93 10.34
CA ASP A 298 18.61 -10.06 8.93
C ASP A 298 19.82 -10.99 8.77
N ASP A 299 19.84 -11.79 7.71
CA ASP A 299 21.02 -12.58 7.38
C ASP A 299 22.15 -11.65 6.95
N ILE A 300 23.32 -11.81 7.60
CA ILE A 300 24.52 -11.02 7.32
C ILE A 300 25.32 -11.74 6.24
N PHE A 301 25.66 -11.02 5.16
CA PHE A 301 26.62 -11.50 4.17
C PHE A 301 27.99 -10.83 4.36
N GLU A 302 29.03 -11.51 3.93
CA GLU A 302 30.38 -10.94 3.80
C GLU A 302 30.72 -10.74 2.32
N SER A 303 31.41 -9.65 2.00
CA SER A 303 31.90 -9.36 0.65
C SER A 303 33.14 -8.50 0.66
N ILE A 304 33.64 -8.16 -0.55
CA ILE A 304 34.82 -7.32 -0.75
C ILE A 304 34.41 -6.01 -1.39
N PHE A 305 34.75 -4.90 -0.75
CA PHE A 305 34.43 -3.56 -1.27
C PHE A 305 35.27 -3.26 -2.54
N ARG A 306 34.59 -2.71 -3.58
CA ARG A 306 35.18 -2.43 -4.90
C ARG A 306 35.16 -0.95 -5.27
N GLY A 307 34.40 -0.10 -4.54
CA GLY A 307 34.33 1.33 -4.80
C GLY A 307 32.96 1.92 -4.54
N VAL A 308 32.72 3.10 -5.06
CA VAL A 308 31.39 3.73 -5.00
C VAL A 308 30.90 4.16 -6.36
N GLU A 309 29.60 4.11 -6.53
CA GLU A 309 28.86 4.76 -7.63
C GLU A 309 28.19 6.02 -7.07
N LEU A 310 28.37 7.14 -7.76
CA LEU A 310 27.76 8.42 -7.40
C LEU A 310 26.63 8.77 -8.37
N ASN A 311 25.47 9.18 -7.86
CA ASN A 311 24.33 9.57 -8.69
C ASN A 311 23.75 10.90 -8.21
N THR A 312 23.60 11.88 -9.13
CA THR A 312 23.08 13.21 -8.82
C THR A 312 21.56 13.23 -8.93
N THR A 313 20.86 13.57 -7.85
CA THR A 313 19.41 13.68 -7.77
C THR A 313 18.89 15.00 -8.35
N ARG A 314 17.54 15.14 -8.46
CA ARG A 314 16.89 16.37 -8.93
C ARG A 314 17.20 17.62 -8.11
N THR A 315 17.46 17.45 -6.81
CA THR A 315 17.82 18.55 -5.90
C THR A 315 19.32 18.89 -5.92
N GLY A 316 20.10 18.10 -6.66
CA GLY A 316 21.56 18.22 -6.70
C GLY A 316 22.28 17.44 -5.61
N MET A 317 21.58 16.79 -4.70
CA MET A 317 22.20 15.84 -3.76
C MET A 317 22.83 14.69 -4.55
N VAL A 318 24.06 14.29 -4.18
CA VAL A 318 24.77 13.18 -4.81
C VAL A 318 24.72 12.00 -3.85
N SER A 319 23.97 10.97 -4.22
CA SER A 319 23.87 9.72 -3.46
C SER A 319 25.13 8.89 -3.64
N ILE A 320 25.53 8.19 -2.57
CA ILE A 320 26.69 7.31 -2.52
C ILE A 320 26.20 5.87 -2.43
N THR A 321 26.54 5.06 -3.43
CA THR A 321 26.22 3.62 -3.47
C THR A 321 27.52 2.84 -3.42
N GLY A 322 27.73 2.03 -2.38
CA GLY A 322 28.88 1.13 -2.28
C GLY A 322 28.74 -0.03 -3.26
N LEU A 323 29.82 -0.34 -3.95
CA LEU A 323 29.96 -1.47 -4.87
C LEU A 323 30.82 -2.55 -4.20
N PHE A 324 30.44 -3.81 -4.34
CA PHE A 324 31.13 -4.96 -3.77
C PHE A 324 31.01 -6.20 -4.63
N ASP A 325 31.83 -7.23 -4.36
CA ASP A 325 31.73 -8.50 -5.07
C ASP A 325 30.34 -9.11 -4.91
N GLU A 326 29.82 -9.69 -5.98
CA GLU A 326 28.49 -10.29 -5.97
C GLU A 326 28.37 -11.38 -4.89
N VAL A 327 27.36 -11.27 -4.05
CA VAL A 327 27.00 -12.25 -3.03
C VAL A 327 25.54 -12.64 -3.16
N GLU A 328 25.22 -13.84 -2.75
CA GLU A 328 23.83 -14.29 -2.62
C GLU A 328 23.38 -14.10 -1.17
N CYS A 329 22.23 -13.40 -0.99
CA CYS A 329 21.61 -13.19 0.31
C CYS A 329 20.09 -13.36 0.13
N ASP A 330 19.48 -14.28 0.87
CA ASP A 330 18.05 -14.63 0.76
C ASP A 330 17.62 -14.96 -0.69
N GLY A 331 18.45 -15.70 -1.44
CA GLY A 331 18.18 -16.08 -2.83
C GLY A 331 18.23 -14.92 -3.84
N VAL A 332 18.77 -13.76 -3.45
CA VAL A 332 18.98 -12.60 -4.32
C VAL A 332 20.45 -12.27 -4.44
N ARG A 333 20.91 -12.03 -5.67
CA ARG A 333 22.27 -11.58 -5.94
C ARG A 333 22.42 -10.09 -5.70
N LEU A 334 23.38 -9.72 -4.87
CA LEU A 334 23.66 -8.36 -4.45
C LEU A 334 25.09 -7.99 -4.79
N SER A 335 25.29 -6.80 -5.33
CA SER A 335 26.62 -6.24 -5.64
C SER A 335 26.73 -4.76 -5.32
N ARG A 336 25.65 -4.16 -4.78
CA ARG A 336 25.58 -2.74 -4.45
C ARG A 336 24.66 -2.47 -3.27
N ALA A 337 25.00 -1.48 -2.44
CA ALA A 337 24.17 -1.04 -1.32
C ALA A 337 24.32 0.46 -1.06
N SER A 338 23.26 1.10 -0.57
CA SER A 338 23.30 2.53 -0.21
C SER A 338 24.22 2.77 0.98
N LEU A 339 24.98 3.86 0.91
CA LEU A 339 25.77 4.38 2.04
C LEU A 339 25.13 5.59 2.70
N HIS A 340 23.85 5.84 2.41
CA HIS A 340 22.96 6.85 3.00
C HIS A 340 23.50 8.29 2.97
N ASN A 341 24.61 8.59 3.62
CA ASN A 341 25.21 9.91 3.72
C ASN A 341 26.75 9.86 3.73
N TYR A 342 27.37 11.03 3.67
CA TYR A 342 28.82 11.14 3.60
C TYR A 342 29.52 10.80 4.94
N ASP A 343 28.86 11.02 6.07
CA ASP A 343 29.45 10.71 7.38
C ASP A 343 29.57 9.20 7.58
N ILE A 344 28.57 8.41 7.20
CA ILE A 344 28.64 6.95 7.19
C ILE A 344 29.77 6.47 6.29
N PHE A 345 29.90 7.03 5.07
CA PHE A 345 31.02 6.68 4.20
C PHE A 345 32.37 6.94 4.89
N LYS A 346 32.54 8.08 5.57
CA LYS A 346 33.79 8.43 6.29
C LYS A 346 34.05 7.51 7.50
N GLU A 347 32.99 7.22 8.27
CA GLU A 347 33.09 6.35 9.44
C GLU A 347 33.53 4.94 9.08
N MET A 348 33.08 4.43 7.93
CA MET A 348 33.44 3.11 7.44
C MET A 348 34.89 2.98 6.98
N GLN A 349 35.61 4.08 6.72
CA GLN A 349 37.04 4.09 6.36
C GLN A 349 37.41 3.11 5.24
N PHE A 350 36.66 3.14 4.14
CA PHE A 350 36.77 2.18 3.05
C PHE A 350 38.14 2.21 2.33
N GLY A 351 38.57 1.05 1.85
CA GLY A 351 39.60 0.86 0.82
C GLY A 351 39.22 -0.24 -0.15
N ILE A 352 39.66 -0.15 -1.40
CA ILE A 352 39.41 -1.21 -2.39
C ILE A 352 40.07 -2.51 -1.89
N GLY A 353 39.26 -3.58 -1.83
CA GLY A 353 39.70 -4.87 -1.29
C GLY A 353 39.38 -5.09 0.18
N ASP A 354 38.79 -4.09 0.87
CA ASP A 354 38.35 -4.25 2.25
C ASP A 354 37.24 -5.30 2.38
N LYS A 355 37.30 -6.09 3.45
CA LYS A 355 36.21 -6.98 3.85
C LYS A 355 35.09 -6.18 4.49
N ILE A 356 33.88 -6.35 3.98
CA ILE A 356 32.68 -5.71 4.49
C ILE A 356 31.63 -6.74 4.87
N THR A 357 30.77 -6.38 5.81
CA THR A 357 29.52 -7.08 6.10
C THR A 357 28.34 -6.25 5.63
N GLY A 358 27.25 -6.92 5.32
CA GLY A 358 26.02 -6.26 4.96
C GLY A 358 24.80 -7.17 5.14
N TYR A 359 23.63 -6.61 5.01
CA TYR A 359 22.35 -7.31 5.17
C TYR A 359 21.26 -6.70 4.26
N ARG A 360 20.13 -7.36 4.18
CA ARG A 360 18.96 -6.83 3.45
C ARG A 360 17.94 -6.25 4.42
N ALA A 361 17.95 -4.94 4.60
CA ALA A 361 16.97 -4.27 5.44
C ALA A 361 15.53 -4.57 4.94
N ASN A 362 14.70 -5.11 5.84
CA ASN A 362 13.34 -5.57 5.54
C ASN A 362 13.26 -6.63 4.43
N GLY A 363 14.34 -7.43 4.23
CA GLY A 363 14.40 -8.43 3.18
C GLY A 363 14.42 -7.86 1.74
N VAL A 364 14.61 -6.56 1.57
CA VAL A 364 14.51 -5.87 0.25
C VAL A 364 15.72 -5.01 -0.07
N ILE A 365 16.11 -4.12 0.84
CA ILE A 365 17.10 -3.06 0.56
C ILE A 365 18.48 -3.47 1.09
N PRO A 366 19.50 -3.69 0.21
CA PRO A 366 20.86 -3.98 0.65
C PRO A 366 21.47 -2.80 1.41
N GLN A 367 22.12 -3.08 2.51
CA GLN A 367 22.87 -2.13 3.32
C GLN A 367 24.21 -2.71 3.70
N ILE A 368 25.27 -1.89 3.71
CA ILE A 368 26.55 -2.25 4.31
C ILE A 368 26.41 -2.00 5.81
N GLU A 369 26.72 -3.02 6.62
CA GLU A 369 26.64 -2.94 8.07
C GLU A 369 27.95 -2.43 8.68
N ASP A 370 29.07 -3.05 8.27
CA ASP A 370 30.38 -2.66 8.75
C ASP A 370 31.48 -2.92 7.71
N ASN A 371 32.60 -2.21 7.85
CA ASN A 371 33.86 -2.49 7.18
C ASN A 371 34.86 -3.12 8.18
N LEU A 372 35.08 -4.40 8.06
CA LEU A 372 35.93 -5.17 8.99
C LEU A 372 37.42 -4.83 8.85
N THR A 373 37.87 -4.31 7.72
CA THR A 373 39.28 -4.03 7.44
C THR A 373 39.66 -2.59 7.76
N ARG A 374 38.84 -1.62 7.43
CA ARG A 374 38.99 -0.17 7.69
C ARG A 374 40.34 0.39 7.22
N SER A 375 40.72 0.11 5.96
CA SER A 375 42.03 0.52 5.43
C SER A 375 42.16 2.02 5.12
N ASP A 376 41.07 2.76 5.04
CA ASP A 376 40.94 4.21 4.75
C ASP A 376 41.73 4.71 3.52
N THR A 377 41.86 3.85 2.52
CA THR A 377 42.62 4.18 1.30
C THR A 377 41.77 4.72 0.17
N TYR A 378 40.44 4.53 0.21
CA TYR A 378 39.54 4.98 -0.82
C TYR A 378 39.03 6.40 -0.54
N LYS A 379 39.14 7.29 -1.54
CA LYS A 379 38.63 8.65 -1.44
C LYS A 379 37.66 8.91 -2.58
N ILE A 380 36.49 9.51 -2.25
CA ILE A 380 35.53 9.94 -3.25
C ILE A 380 36.09 11.14 -4.01
N GLU A 381 36.06 11.07 -5.34
CA GLU A 381 36.35 12.22 -6.20
C GLU A 381 35.23 13.26 -6.06
N MET A 382 35.57 14.49 -5.64
CA MET A 382 34.62 15.56 -5.40
C MET A 382 34.22 16.26 -6.70
N LYS A 383 33.85 15.46 -7.72
CA LYS A 383 33.35 15.91 -9.03
C LYS A 383 32.02 15.24 -9.35
N CYS A 384 31.09 16.02 -9.85
CA CYS A 384 29.78 15.52 -10.23
C CYS A 384 29.89 14.52 -11.39
N PRO A 385 29.33 13.31 -11.29
CA PRO A 385 29.43 12.29 -12.33
C PRO A 385 28.72 12.70 -13.64
N SER A 386 27.78 13.66 -13.59
CA SER A 386 26.99 14.09 -14.73
C SER A 386 27.56 15.32 -15.45
N CYS A 387 28.08 16.30 -14.71
CA CYS A 387 28.50 17.58 -15.30
C CYS A 387 29.97 17.94 -14.99
N SER A 388 30.71 17.07 -14.27
CA SER A 388 32.09 17.30 -13.84
C SER A 388 32.31 18.58 -12.99
N GLY A 389 31.23 19.26 -12.61
CA GLY A 389 31.26 20.39 -11.67
C GLY A 389 31.63 19.95 -10.27
N ASP A 390 32.00 20.93 -9.42
CA ASP A 390 32.41 20.63 -8.06
C ASP A 390 31.28 20.07 -7.19
N ILE A 391 31.59 19.09 -6.36
CA ILE A 391 30.74 18.59 -5.28
C ILE A 391 31.15 19.28 -3.99
N VAL A 392 30.18 19.77 -3.23
CA VAL A 392 30.37 20.35 -1.91
C VAL A 392 29.67 19.50 -0.85
N ILE A 393 30.19 19.54 0.36
CA ILE A 393 29.56 18.89 1.52
C ILE A 393 28.65 19.91 2.19
N LYS A 394 27.37 19.53 2.42
CA LYS A 394 26.40 20.33 3.19
C LYS A 394 25.85 19.50 4.34
N THR A 395 25.71 20.12 5.50
CA THR A 395 25.18 19.51 6.74
C THR A 395 23.90 20.22 7.14
N PRO A 396 22.75 19.88 6.50
CA PRO A 396 21.50 20.61 6.74
C PRO A 396 20.91 20.42 8.15
N LYS A 397 21.28 19.35 8.84
CA LYS A 397 20.93 19.09 10.25
C LYS A 397 22.15 18.46 10.94
N GLU A 398 22.10 17.17 11.21
CA GLU A 398 23.15 16.40 11.91
C GLU A 398 24.01 15.55 10.97
N ALA A 399 23.55 15.33 9.73
CA ALA A 399 24.22 14.48 8.75
C ALA A 399 24.74 15.27 7.55
N SER A 400 25.91 14.91 7.06
CA SER A 400 26.58 15.54 5.91
C SER A 400 26.25 14.81 4.62
N PHE A 401 25.90 15.58 3.59
CA PHE A 401 25.57 15.08 2.26
C PHE A 401 26.41 15.77 1.19
N LEU A 402 26.62 15.08 0.08
CA LEU A 402 27.28 15.61 -1.10
C LEU A 402 26.29 16.34 -2.00
N PHE A 403 26.68 17.52 -2.53
CA PHE A 403 25.83 18.29 -3.46
C PHE A 403 26.63 18.80 -4.65
N CYS A 404 26.08 18.62 -5.84
CA CYS A 404 26.51 19.33 -7.04
C CYS A 404 25.94 20.74 -7.04
N GLU A 405 26.79 21.77 -7.06
CA GLU A 405 26.33 23.18 -7.08
C GLU A 405 26.01 23.71 -8.45
N ASN A 406 26.42 23.02 -9.54
CA ASN A 406 26.09 23.46 -10.88
C ASN A 406 24.55 23.50 -11.08
N LYS A 407 24.01 24.70 -11.31
CA LYS A 407 22.57 24.91 -11.52
C LYS A 407 22.09 24.26 -12.80
N ASP A 408 22.95 24.19 -13.83
CA ASP A 408 22.67 23.64 -15.15
C ASP A 408 23.10 22.17 -15.28
N CYS A 409 23.24 21.45 -14.19
CA CYS A 409 23.62 20.03 -14.20
C CYS A 409 22.54 19.19 -14.94
N PRO A 410 22.91 18.47 -16.02
CA PRO A 410 21.96 17.70 -16.82
C PRO A 410 21.12 16.71 -15.99
N SER A 411 21.74 16.00 -15.02
CA SER A 411 21.04 15.06 -14.17
C SER A 411 19.95 15.71 -13.31
N LYS A 412 20.11 16.97 -12.90
CA LYS A 412 19.07 17.69 -12.16
C LYS A 412 17.82 17.85 -13.02
N LEU A 413 17.99 18.25 -14.28
CA LEU A 413 16.89 18.44 -15.22
C LEU A 413 16.23 17.11 -15.56
N VAL A 414 17.02 16.08 -15.91
CA VAL A 414 16.49 14.74 -16.20
C VAL A 414 15.67 14.24 -15.03
N ASN A 415 16.19 14.28 -13.79
CA ASN A 415 15.48 13.79 -12.61
C ASN A 415 14.25 14.62 -12.23
N LYS A 416 14.18 15.91 -12.60
CA LYS A 416 12.94 16.71 -12.50
C LYS A 416 11.86 16.15 -13.42
N PHE A 417 12.18 15.83 -14.67
CA PHE A 417 11.24 15.23 -15.62
C PHE A 417 10.84 13.80 -15.21
N VAL A 418 11.79 12.98 -14.75
CA VAL A 418 11.50 11.62 -14.22
C VAL A 418 10.48 11.70 -13.08
N HIS A 419 10.69 12.63 -12.15
CA HIS A 419 9.75 12.85 -11.06
C HIS A 419 8.38 13.33 -11.56
N LEU A 420 8.35 14.31 -12.47
CA LEU A 420 7.12 14.83 -13.07
C LEU A 420 6.29 13.72 -13.75
N CYS A 421 6.97 12.84 -14.51
CA CYS A 421 6.31 11.75 -15.25
C CYS A 421 5.91 10.57 -14.35
N SER A 422 6.39 10.50 -13.11
CA SER A 422 6.17 9.36 -12.22
C SER A 422 4.68 9.07 -11.97
N LYS A 423 4.36 7.80 -11.60
CA LYS A 423 3.00 7.30 -11.37
C LYS A 423 2.19 8.14 -10.38
N ASP A 424 2.85 8.63 -9.32
CA ASP A 424 2.20 9.40 -8.25
C ASP A 424 2.13 10.91 -8.55
N ALA A 425 2.80 11.35 -9.59
CA ALA A 425 2.79 12.72 -10.11
C ALA A 425 1.79 12.82 -11.28
N LEU A 426 2.25 13.13 -12.49
CA LEU A 426 1.38 13.24 -13.66
C LEU A 426 1.08 11.90 -14.35
N ASN A 427 1.72 10.80 -13.93
CA ASN A 427 1.52 9.45 -14.44
C ASN A 427 1.66 9.36 -15.99
N ILE A 428 2.74 9.90 -16.52
CA ILE A 428 3.03 9.87 -17.96
C ILE A 428 3.83 8.61 -18.28
N GLU A 429 3.16 7.59 -18.78
CA GLU A 429 3.77 6.33 -19.17
C GLU A 429 4.30 6.38 -20.62
N GLY A 430 5.25 5.48 -20.94
CA GLY A 430 5.76 5.29 -22.30
C GLY A 430 7.05 6.04 -22.60
N ILE A 431 7.66 6.69 -21.61
CA ILE A 431 9.00 7.25 -21.68
C ILE A 431 9.82 6.77 -20.48
N SER A 432 11.04 6.30 -20.73
CA SER A 432 12.01 5.91 -19.68
C SER A 432 12.93 7.07 -19.32
N ASP A 433 13.70 6.92 -18.25
CA ASP A 433 14.69 7.91 -17.83
C ASP A 433 15.70 8.20 -18.94
N SER A 434 16.18 7.15 -19.64
CA SER A 434 17.06 7.29 -20.81
C SER A 434 16.37 7.99 -22.00
N GLY A 435 15.07 7.79 -22.18
CA GLY A 435 14.27 8.50 -23.17
C GLY A 435 14.14 9.99 -22.87
N LEU A 436 13.91 10.34 -21.59
CA LEU A 436 13.88 11.73 -21.14
C LEU A 436 15.25 12.40 -21.32
N GLU A 437 16.32 11.72 -20.93
CA GLU A 437 17.69 12.20 -21.16
C GLU A 437 17.98 12.47 -22.63
N LEU A 438 17.59 11.53 -23.51
CA LEU A 438 17.73 11.70 -24.95
C LEU A 438 16.96 12.91 -25.49
N PHE A 439 15.72 13.12 -25.02
CA PHE A 439 14.88 14.26 -25.46
C PHE A 439 15.42 15.60 -24.96
N ILE A 440 15.94 15.64 -23.72
CA ILE A 440 16.64 16.82 -23.18
C ILE A 440 17.91 17.11 -24.00
N LYS A 441 18.72 16.09 -24.27
CA LYS A 441 19.95 16.22 -25.08
C LYS A 441 19.67 16.69 -26.52
N LYS A 442 18.51 16.31 -27.09
CA LYS A 442 18.07 16.78 -28.42
C LYS A 442 17.42 18.17 -28.38
N GLY A 443 17.25 18.76 -27.19
CA GLY A 443 16.63 20.06 -27.01
C GLY A 443 15.12 20.08 -27.17
N PHE A 444 14.46 18.92 -27.11
CA PHE A 444 13.00 18.81 -27.18
C PHE A 444 12.33 19.17 -25.84
N LEU A 445 13.04 19.00 -24.73
CA LEU A 445 12.56 19.26 -23.38
C LEU A 445 13.51 20.22 -22.65
N LYS A 446 12.98 21.36 -22.20
CA LYS A 446 13.67 22.38 -21.41
C LYS A 446 12.83 22.76 -20.18
N THR A 447 11.52 22.94 -20.38
CA THR A 447 10.51 23.25 -19.37
C THR A 447 9.41 22.19 -19.37
N PHE A 448 8.61 22.10 -18.32
CA PHE A 448 7.64 21.01 -18.17
C PHE A 448 6.54 21.02 -19.24
N ASP A 449 6.16 22.18 -19.71
CA ASP A 449 5.19 22.38 -20.80
C ASP A 449 5.67 21.83 -22.15
N ASP A 450 6.99 21.71 -22.38
CA ASP A 450 7.55 21.12 -23.60
C ASP A 450 7.07 19.68 -23.82
N LEU A 451 6.76 18.94 -22.75
CA LEU A 451 6.16 17.60 -22.86
C LEU A 451 4.86 17.62 -23.68
N TYR A 452 4.05 18.63 -23.50
CA TYR A 452 2.76 18.80 -24.17
C TYR A 452 2.92 19.34 -25.60
N ASN A 453 4.12 19.80 -25.93
CA ASN A 453 4.49 20.33 -27.24
C ASN A 453 5.29 19.32 -28.10
N LEU A 454 5.51 18.07 -27.62
CA LEU A 454 6.31 17.06 -28.33
C LEU A 454 5.77 16.68 -29.71
N GLN A 455 4.52 17.00 -30.03
CA GLN A 455 3.93 16.73 -31.36
C GLN A 455 4.68 17.43 -32.49
N GLN A 456 5.27 18.60 -32.23
CA GLN A 456 6.07 19.34 -33.21
C GLN A 456 7.35 18.57 -33.63
N TYR A 457 7.86 17.69 -32.80
CA TYR A 457 9.06 16.89 -33.05
C TYR A 457 8.76 15.46 -33.54
N LYS A 458 7.49 15.14 -33.88
CA LYS A 458 7.07 13.77 -34.30
C LYS A 458 8.01 13.16 -35.33
N SER A 459 8.33 13.89 -36.42
CA SER A 459 9.16 13.41 -37.52
C SER A 459 10.61 13.10 -37.10
N GLN A 460 11.08 13.73 -36.02
CA GLN A 460 12.41 13.51 -35.45
C GLN A 460 12.38 12.36 -34.46
N ILE A 461 11.39 12.34 -33.53
CA ILE A 461 11.28 11.33 -32.47
C ILE A 461 11.13 9.93 -33.06
N VAL A 462 10.26 9.73 -34.05
CA VAL A 462 10.02 8.40 -34.63
C VAL A 462 11.23 7.81 -35.37
N LYS A 463 12.27 8.60 -35.60
CA LYS A 463 13.54 8.18 -36.24
C LYS A 463 14.65 7.90 -35.23
N LEU A 464 14.42 8.18 -33.93
CA LEU A 464 15.41 7.92 -32.91
C LEU A 464 15.49 6.40 -32.63
N GLU A 465 16.68 5.95 -32.27
CA GLU A 465 16.89 4.56 -31.85
C GLU A 465 15.99 4.20 -30.66
N GLY A 466 15.34 3.04 -30.71
CA GLY A 466 14.35 2.61 -29.72
C GLY A 466 12.97 3.26 -29.83
N TRP A 467 12.79 4.22 -30.75
CA TRP A 467 11.51 4.90 -30.98
C TRP A 467 10.93 4.55 -32.36
N GLY A 468 9.60 4.41 -32.39
CA GLY A 468 8.83 4.20 -33.61
C GLY A 468 7.45 4.83 -33.45
N LEU A 469 6.61 4.71 -34.46
CA LEU A 469 5.27 5.30 -34.45
C LEU A 469 4.43 4.78 -33.26
N LYS A 470 4.56 3.49 -32.91
CA LYS A 470 3.80 2.86 -31.82
C LYS A 470 4.19 3.43 -30.44
N SER A 471 5.50 3.52 -30.14
CA SER A 471 5.99 4.09 -28.87
C SER A 471 5.68 5.58 -28.77
N TYR A 472 5.86 6.34 -29.86
CA TYR A 472 5.47 7.74 -29.94
C TYR A 472 3.98 7.93 -29.65
N THR A 473 3.08 7.17 -30.32
CA THR A 473 1.62 7.29 -30.10
C THR A 473 1.25 6.95 -28.66
N LYS A 474 1.87 5.91 -28.08
CA LYS A 474 1.64 5.56 -26.66
C LYS A 474 2.01 6.72 -25.72
N LEU A 475 3.17 7.35 -25.94
CA LEU A 475 3.62 8.49 -25.15
C LEU A 475 2.67 9.69 -25.29
N ILE A 476 2.30 10.09 -26.50
CA ILE A 476 1.39 11.22 -26.71
C ILE A 476 0.03 10.98 -26.07
N ASN A 477 -0.52 9.77 -26.16
CA ASN A 477 -1.78 9.43 -25.49
C ASN A 477 -1.66 9.53 -23.96
N ALA A 478 -0.52 9.13 -23.37
CA ALA A 478 -0.28 9.28 -21.93
C ALA A 478 -0.16 10.76 -21.53
N ILE A 479 0.50 11.58 -22.32
CA ILE A 479 0.61 13.03 -22.12
C ILE A 479 -0.77 13.68 -22.19
N GLU A 480 -1.58 13.38 -23.21
CA GLU A 480 -2.95 13.93 -23.30
C GLU A 480 -3.80 13.53 -22.09
N LYS A 481 -3.70 12.28 -21.63
CA LYS A 481 -4.40 11.81 -20.42
C LYS A 481 -3.96 12.58 -19.17
N SER A 482 -2.68 12.95 -19.06
CA SER A 482 -2.12 13.65 -17.90
C SER A 482 -2.58 15.10 -17.76
N LYS A 483 -3.21 15.68 -18.80
CA LYS A 483 -3.81 17.02 -18.73
C LYS A 483 -4.89 17.12 -17.66
N LYS A 484 -5.56 16.00 -17.33
CA LYS A 484 -6.52 15.93 -16.22
C LYS A 484 -5.83 15.38 -14.98
N VAL A 485 -5.61 16.23 -13.99
CA VAL A 485 -4.81 15.88 -12.80
C VAL A 485 -5.47 16.37 -11.50
N LYS A 486 -5.31 15.61 -10.41
CA LYS A 486 -5.68 16.08 -9.07
C LYS A 486 -4.66 17.10 -8.58
N LEU A 487 -5.10 18.17 -7.90
CA LEU A 487 -4.18 19.18 -7.37
C LEU A 487 -3.07 18.58 -6.49
N ALA A 488 -3.39 17.62 -5.65
CA ALA A 488 -2.38 16.94 -4.81
C ALA A 488 -1.27 16.26 -5.64
N ASN A 489 -1.62 15.61 -6.76
CA ASN A 489 -0.66 14.99 -7.66
C ASN A 489 0.17 16.04 -8.42
N PHE A 490 -0.46 17.14 -8.82
CA PHE A 490 0.23 18.25 -9.48
C PHE A 490 1.26 18.91 -8.55
N ILE A 491 0.88 19.27 -7.31
CA ILE A 491 1.80 19.82 -6.31
C ILE A 491 2.98 18.86 -6.08
N TYR A 492 2.70 17.56 -5.95
CA TYR A 492 3.75 16.55 -5.82
C TYR A 492 4.66 16.50 -7.05
N ALA A 493 4.08 16.60 -8.26
CA ALA A 493 4.81 16.57 -9.54
C ALA A 493 5.82 17.73 -9.68
N LEU A 494 5.56 18.86 -9.08
CA LEU A 494 6.46 20.03 -9.09
C LEU A 494 7.78 19.78 -8.35
N GLY A 495 7.85 18.71 -7.53
CA GLY A 495 9.09 18.26 -6.89
C GLY A 495 9.65 19.22 -5.85
N ILE A 496 8.78 20.01 -5.19
CA ILE A 496 9.14 20.96 -4.13
C ILE A 496 9.87 20.22 -2.99
N SER A 497 11.00 20.76 -2.57
CA SER A 497 11.78 20.16 -1.47
C SER A 497 10.93 20.04 -0.20
N ASN A 498 11.05 18.94 0.53
CA ASN A 498 10.30 18.63 1.76
C ASN A 498 8.77 18.52 1.60
N ILE A 499 8.22 18.64 0.38
CA ILE A 499 6.81 18.42 0.07
C ILE A 499 6.66 17.06 -0.61
N GLY A 500 6.24 16.07 0.19
CA GLY A 500 5.94 14.71 -0.27
C GLY A 500 4.46 14.54 -0.64
N LYS A 501 4.07 13.31 -0.97
CA LYS A 501 2.67 12.96 -1.31
C LYS A 501 1.66 13.34 -0.23
N SER A 502 1.99 13.10 1.06
CA SER A 502 1.11 13.41 2.18
C SER A 502 0.93 14.92 2.33
N SER A 503 2.04 15.66 2.31
CA SER A 503 2.00 17.13 2.38
C SER A 503 1.22 17.74 1.21
N SER A 504 1.40 17.23 -0.02
CA SER A 504 0.65 17.68 -1.20
C SER A 504 -0.86 17.44 -1.06
N LYS A 505 -1.28 16.32 -0.47
CA LYS A 505 -2.70 16.03 -0.17
C LYS A 505 -3.26 17.02 0.88
N ILE A 506 -2.49 17.34 1.91
CA ILE A 506 -2.90 18.29 2.96
C ILE A 506 -3.08 19.67 2.36
N ILE A 507 -2.13 20.17 1.56
CA ILE A 507 -2.23 21.44 0.85
C ILE A 507 -3.47 21.46 -0.05
N ALA A 508 -3.62 20.48 -0.93
CA ALA A 508 -4.75 20.41 -1.85
C ALA A 508 -6.10 20.42 -1.12
N LYS A 509 -6.20 19.68 -0.01
CA LYS A 509 -7.42 19.66 0.81
C LYS A 509 -7.70 21.01 1.47
N TYR A 510 -6.67 21.66 2.02
CA TYR A 510 -6.81 22.97 2.71
C TYR A 510 -7.31 24.05 1.74
N PHE A 511 -6.77 24.08 0.53
CA PHE A 511 -7.16 25.04 -0.53
C PHE A 511 -8.31 24.50 -1.43
N ASN A 512 -9.12 23.55 -0.95
CA ASN A 512 -10.30 23.01 -1.65
C ASN A 512 -10.02 22.55 -3.10
N ASN A 513 -8.86 21.99 -3.37
CA ASN A 513 -8.37 21.62 -4.70
C ASN A 513 -8.35 22.77 -5.71
N ASP A 514 -8.13 24.00 -5.24
CA ASP A 514 -7.97 25.21 -6.05
C ASP A 514 -6.50 25.64 -6.10
N TRP A 515 -5.90 25.53 -7.30
CA TRP A 515 -4.52 25.95 -7.53
C TRP A 515 -4.32 27.45 -7.29
N PHE A 516 -5.24 28.28 -7.78
CA PHE A 516 -5.09 29.74 -7.68
C PHE A 516 -5.19 30.23 -6.23
N ALA A 517 -6.03 29.60 -5.41
CA ALA A 517 -6.07 29.88 -3.99
C ALA A 517 -4.75 29.51 -3.29
N PHE A 518 -4.13 28.37 -3.66
CA PHE A 518 -2.82 27.98 -3.13
C PHE A 518 -1.70 28.92 -3.62
N GLU A 519 -1.70 29.28 -4.90
CA GLU A 519 -0.70 30.20 -5.48
C GLU A 519 -0.81 31.60 -4.86
N THR A 520 -2.03 32.11 -4.66
CA THR A 520 -2.27 33.40 -3.97
C THR A 520 -1.73 33.36 -2.54
N ALA A 521 -1.95 32.28 -1.81
CA ALA A 521 -1.41 32.10 -0.47
C ALA A 521 0.14 32.11 -0.45
N LEU A 522 0.80 31.53 -1.45
CA LEU A 522 2.25 31.61 -1.60
C LEU A 522 2.72 33.03 -1.88
N LEU A 523 2.00 33.76 -2.75
CA LEU A 523 2.29 35.15 -3.10
C LEU A 523 2.16 36.08 -1.89
N ASP A 524 1.10 35.89 -1.08
CA ASP A 524 0.78 36.69 0.09
C ASP A 524 1.62 36.33 1.34
N GLY A 525 2.53 35.36 1.23
CA GLY A 525 3.40 34.96 2.34
C GLY A 525 2.65 34.18 3.44
N PHE A 526 1.64 33.38 3.08
CA PHE A 526 0.86 32.57 4.00
C PHE A 526 1.75 31.63 4.83
N ASN A 527 1.51 31.60 6.14
CA ASN A 527 2.25 30.69 7.04
C ASN A 527 1.65 29.28 7.03
N PHE A 528 2.32 28.36 6.31
CA PHE A 528 1.87 26.97 6.16
C PHE A 528 2.05 26.12 7.43
N THR A 529 2.69 26.62 8.50
CA THR A 529 2.82 25.86 9.77
C THR A 529 1.48 25.64 10.47
N VAL A 530 0.42 26.34 10.05
CA VAL A 530 -0.96 26.09 10.51
C VAL A 530 -1.53 24.74 10.00
N LEU A 531 -0.93 24.15 8.98
CA LEU A 531 -1.32 22.84 8.44
C LEU A 531 -0.75 21.72 9.30
N THR A 532 -1.50 20.63 9.42
CA THR A 532 -1.06 19.44 10.16
C THR A 532 0.24 18.89 9.54
N ASP A 533 1.22 18.55 10.38
CA ASP A 533 2.53 18.01 10.00
C ASP A 533 3.44 18.99 9.21
N PHE A 534 3.14 20.29 9.23
CA PHE A 534 3.98 21.32 8.63
C PHE A 534 4.77 22.07 9.72
N GLY A 535 6.09 22.09 9.58
CA GLY A 535 7.00 22.88 10.41
C GLY A 535 7.66 24.00 9.60
N ASP A 536 8.53 24.76 10.26
CA ASP A 536 9.23 25.91 9.67
C ASP A 536 10.03 25.53 8.40
N ILE A 537 10.67 24.37 8.38
CA ILE A 537 11.44 23.88 7.22
C ILE A 537 10.54 23.69 6.00
N THR A 538 9.36 23.10 6.21
CA THR A 538 8.40 22.84 5.14
C THR A 538 7.81 24.14 4.60
N ASN A 539 7.46 25.07 5.53
CA ASN A 539 7.00 26.41 5.21
C ASN A 539 8.04 27.18 4.38
N GLN A 540 9.29 27.20 4.84
CA GLN A 540 10.38 27.87 4.13
C GLN A 540 10.63 27.27 2.75
N SER A 541 10.58 25.94 2.61
CA SER A 541 10.76 25.25 1.32
C SER A 541 9.71 25.64 0.28
N LEU A 542 8.46 25.86 0.67
CA LEU A 542 7.40 26.34 -0.21
C LEU A 542 7.68 27.74 -0.72
N HIS A 543 8.05 28.66 0.17
CA HIS A 543 8.35 30.05 -0.20
C HIS A 543 9.64 30.17 -1.02
N ASP A 544 10.70 29.44 -0.67
CA ASP A 544 11.96 29.42 -1.43
C ASP A 544 11.74 28.92 -2.85
N TRP A 545 10.96 27.84 -3.01
CA TRP A 545 10.60 27.30 -4.30
C TRP A 545 9.79 28.31 -5.14
N TYR A 546 8.76 28.93 -4.56
CA TYR A 546 7.91 29.89 -5.26
C TYR A 546 8.66 31.16 -5.67
N ASN A 547 9.57 31.66 -4.82
CA ASN A 547 10.36 32.85 -5.08
C ASN A 547 11.55 32.59 -6.04
N ASN A 548 11.86 31.34 -6.35
CA ASN A 548 12.94 31.01 -7.28
C ASN A 548 12.45 31.13 -8.73
N GLU A 549 12.95 32.14 -9.45
CA GLU A 549 12.57 32.40 -10.84
C GLU A 549 12.82 31.22 -11.79
N ASN A 550 13.93 30.45 -11.58
CA ASN A 550 14.23 29.30 -12.40
C ASN A 550 13.24 28.16 -12.16
N GLU A 551 12.78 27.95 -10.91
CA GLU A 551 11.73 26.98 -10.63
C GLU A 551 10.40 27.44 -11.24
N ARG A 552 10.03 28.73 -11.12
CA ARG A 552 8.79 29.25 -11.72
C ARG A 552 8.75 29.07 -13.23
N LYS A 553 9.84 29.35 -13.94
CA LYS A 553 9.95 29.14 -15.41
C LYS A 553 9.68 27.69 -15.82
N MET A 554 9.94 26.72 -14.93
CA MET A 554 9.73 25.31 -15.22
C MET A 554 8.25 24.90 -15.27
N TRP A 555 7.39 25.55 -14.50
CA TRP A 555 6.03 25.05 -14.26
C TRP A 555 4.91 26.04 -14.57
N THR A 556 5.18 27.34 -14.72
CA THR A 556 4.13 28.37 -14.88
C THR A 556 3.22 28.06 -16.08
N GLU A 557 3.79 27.78 -17.25
CA GLU A 557 3.00 27.45 -18.44
C GLU A 557 2.19 26.17 -18.27
N LEU A 558 2.70 25.21 -17.48
CA LEU A 558 2.02 23.94 -17.22
C LEU A 558 0.69 24.13 -16.50
N THR A 559 0.54 25.16 -15.65
CA THR A 559 -0.70 25.44 -14.93
C THR A 559 -1.85 25.84 -15.84
N TYR A 560 -1.55 26.37 -17.03
CA TYR A 560 -2.54 26.74 -18.06
C TYR A 560 -2.89 25.57 -18.98
N ILE A 561 -2.06 24.52 -19.00
CA ILE A 561 -2.25 23.34 -19.86
C ILE A 561 -3.09 22.27 -19.16
N VAL A 562 -2.91 22.14 -17.84
CA VAL A 562 -3.59 21.11 -17.06
C VAL A 562 -4.96 21.56 -16.55
N GLU A 563 -5.90 20.62 -16.52
CA GLU A 563 -7.23 20.76 -15.93
C GLU A 563 -7.23 20.10 -14.55
N PHE A 564 -7.44 20.88 -13.48
CA PHE A 564 -7.54 20.34 -12.14
C PHE A 564 -8.88 19.64 -11.93
N ILE A 565 -8.83 18.33 -11.67
CA ILE A 565 -10.02 17.54 -11.37
C ILE A 565 -10.53 17.98 -9.99
N LYS A 566 -11.69 18.64 -9.96
CA LYS A 566 -12.44 18.83 -8.73
C LYS A 566 -13.02 17.48 -8.34
N GLU A 567 -12.64 16.95 -7.18
CA GLU A 567 -13.39 15.84 -6.61
C GLU A 567 -14.80 16.38 -6.37
N GLU A 568 -15.74 15.94 -7.19
CA GLU A 568 -17.14 16.10 -6.84
C GLU A 568 -17.30 15.39 -5.50
N LYS A 569 -17.42 16.16 -4.42
CA LYS A 569 -18.12 15.66 -3.23
C LYS A 569 -19.45 15.17 -3.81
N LYS A 570 -19.72 13.88 -3.78
CA LYS A 570 -21.09 13.37 -3.89
C LYS A 570 -21.84 13.96 -2.70
N LEU A 571 -22.22 15.20 -2.83
CA LEU A 571 -23.38 15.71 -2.11
C LEU A 571 -24.51 14.85 -2.63
N GLU A 572 -25.07 14.03 -1.78
CA GLU A 572 -26.36 13.43 -2.02
C GLU A 572 -27.27 14.64 -2.30
N SER A 573 -27.62 14.84 -3.57
CA SER A 573 -28.18 16.09 -4.10
C SER A 573 -29.58 16.44 -3.56
N ASN A 574 -30.03 15.79 -2.50
CA ASN A 574 -31.35 15.94 -1.87
C ASN A 574 -31.31 16.17 -0.36
N LEU A 575 -30.13 16.44 0.24
CA LEU A 575 -30.06 16.69 1.69
C LEU A 575 -30.54 18.11 2.04
N LYS A 576 -31.31 18.21 3.15
CA LYS A 576 -31.82 19.50 3.63
C LYS A 576 -30.70 20.34 4.27
N SER A 577 -30.71 21.65 4.02
CA SER A 577 -29.78 22.60 4.65
C SER A 577 -30.00 22.66 6.17
N LEU A 578 -28.91 22.79 6.91
CA LEU A 578 -28.88 22.97 8.36
C LEU A 578 -28.52 24.43 8.77
N GLU A 579 -28.71 25.38 7.86
CA GLU A 579 -28.38 26.80 8.09
C GLU A 579 -29.13 27.35 9.32
N GLY A 580 -28.40 28.01 10.19
CA GLY A 580 -28.94 28.58 11.44
C GLY A 580 -28.99 27.61 12.62
N LEU A 581 -28.75 26.30 12.41
CA LEU A 581 -28.74 25.28 13.46
C LEU A 581 -27.34 25.04 14.01
N THR A 582 -27.24 24.90 15.35
CA THR A 582 -25.98 24.59 16.05
C THR A 582 -26.08 23.23 16.70
N PHE A 583 -25.11 22.37 16.40
CA PHE A 583 -25.03 21.00 16.85
C PHE A 583 -23.84 20.77 17.80
N VAL A 584 -24.02 19.87 18.77
CA VAL A 584 -22.95 19.29 19.57
C VAL A 584 -22.98 17.78 19.33
N VAL A 585 -21.84 17.18 19.03
CA VAL A 585 -21.72 15.72 18.85
C VAL A 585 -21.04 15.11 20.05
N THR A 586 -21.57 14.00 20.59
CA THR A 586 -20.99 13.26 21.71
C THR A 586 -21.30 11.75 21.56
N GLY A 587 -20.60 10.91 22.31
CA GLY A 587 -20.77 9.44 22.20
C GLY A 587 -20.05 8.83 20.98
N SER A 588 -20.28 7.53 20.77
CA SER A 588 -19.83 6.79 19.58
C SER A 588 -20.76 7.04 18.40
N VAL A 589 -20.22 7.03 17.18
CA VAL A 589 -21.00 7.07 15.94
C VAL A 589 -21.19 5.67 15.38
N GLU A 590 -22.33 5.41 14.73
CA GLU A 590 -22.70 4.09 14.21
C GLU A 590 -22.87 4.09 12.68
N THR A 591 -23.47 5.14 12.11
CA THR A 591 -23.74 5.27 10.68
C THR A 591 -22.69 6.06 9.91
N PHE A 592 -21.77 6.70 10.64
CA PHE A 592 -20.62 7.41 10.11
C PHE A 592 -19.32 6.70 10.49
N LYS A 593 -18.30 6.75 9.65
CA LYS A 593 -17.00 6.12 9.91
C LYS A 593 -16.35 6.60 11.22
N ASN A 594 -16.56 7.85 11.55
CA ASN A 594 -16.09 8.48 12.78
C ASN A 594 -16.86 9.79 12.99
N ARG A 595 -16.71 10.35 14.21
CA ARG A 595 -17.35 11.63 14.58
C ARG A 595 -17.02 12.77 13.62
N LYS A 596 -15.80 12.81 13.10
CA LYS A 596 -15.34 13.87 12.20
C LYS A 596 -16.10 13.88 10.88
N GLU A 597 -16.47 12.72 10.33
CA GLU A 597 -17.29 12.62 9.13
C GLU A 597 -18.69 13.18 9.35
N LEU A 598 -19.32 12.90 10.50
CA LEU A 598 -20.60 13.51 10.90
C LEU A 598 -20.47 15.03 11.06
N GLU A 599 -19.40 15.51 11.72
CA GLU A 599 -19.12 16.93 11.89
C GLU A 599 -18.87 17.64 10.55
N GLU A 600 -18.15 16.99 9.63
CA GLU A 600 -17.93 17.48 8.27
C GLU A 600 -19.24 17.54 7.46
N LEU A 601 -20.15 16.57 7.62
CA LEU A 601 -21.47 16.59 6.98
C LEU A 601 -22.32 17.75 7.52
N ILE A 602 -22.40 17.93 8.84
CA ILE A 602 -23.13 19.04 9.45
C ILE A 602 -22.63 20.39 8.89
N THR A 603 -21.30 20.56 8.83
CA THR A 603 -20.70 21.79 8.31
C THR A 603 -20.94 21.97 6.81
N SER A 604 -20.91 20.89 6.03
CA SER A 604 -21.17 20.93 4.59
C SER A 604 -22.62 21.32 4.24
N LEU A 605 -23.54 21.05 5.16
CA LEU A 605 -24.96 21.45 5.07
C LEU A 605 -25.23 22.83 5.71
N SER A 606 -24.19 23.62 5.97
CA SER A 606 -24.25 24.96 6.58
C SER A 606 -24.66 24.97 8.05
N GLY A 607 -24.61 23.84 8.77
CA GLY A 607 -24.82 23.74 10.21
C GLY A 607 -23.57 24.22 10.99
N LYS A 608 -23.75 24.74 12.19
CA LYS A 608 -22.67 25.15 13.09
C LYS A 608 -22.37 24.05 14.10
N LEU A 609 -21.09 23.83 14.37
CA LEU A 609 -20.61 22.90 15.40
C LEU A 609 -20.15 23.65 16.65
N SER A 610 -20.44 23.08 17.83
CA SER A 610 -19.91 23.55 19.10
C SER A 610 -19.31 22.37 19.89
N SER A 611 -18.21 22.61 20.56
CA SER A 611 -17.55 21.63 21.42
C SER A 611 -18.29 21.38 22.75
N SER A 612 -19.14 22.31 23.16
CA SER A 612 -19.88 22.25 24.44
C SER A 612 -21.34 22.66 24.27
N VAL A 613 -22.20 22.05 25.07
CA VAL A 613 -23.64 22.34 25.13
C VAL A 613 -23.86 23.69 25.80
N SER A 614 -24.64 24.60 25.18
CA SER A 614 -24.98 25.93 25.68
C SER A 614 -26.41 26.30 25.25
N LYS A 615 -26.94 27.40 25.73
CA LYS A 615 -28.28 27.90 25.33
C LYS A 615 -28.43 28.18 23.83
N ASN A 616 -27.30 28.26 23.10
CA ASN A 616 -27.28 28.46 21.64
C ASN A 616 -27.17 27.10 20.87
N THR A 617 -27.19 25.98 21.55
CA THR A 617 -27.19 24.63 20.94
C THR A 617 -28.62 24.25 20.61
N ASN A 618 -28.89 23.86 19.38
CA ASN A 618 -30.22 23.37 18.95
C ASN A 618 -30.38 21.88 19.19
N TYR A 619 -29.33 21.10 18.89
CA TYR A 619 -29.36 19.65 19.00
C TYR A 619 -28.08 19.08 19.59
N LEU A 620 -28.21 18.08 20.47
CA LEU A 620 -27.09 17.23 20.89
C LEU A 620 -27.24 15.86 20.18
N ILE A 621 -26.27 15.50 19.34
CA ILE A 621 -26.28 14.19 18.68
C ILE A 621 -25.56 13.19 19.58
N ASN A 622 -26.29 12.14 20.00
CA ASN A 622 -25.77 11.04 20.80
C ASN A 622 -26.65 9.80 20.60
N ASN A 623 -26.09 8.67 20.14
CA ASN A 623 -26.83 7.42 19.96
C ASN A 623 -27.35 6.85 21.28
N ASP A 624 -26.62 7.07 22.40
CA ASP A 624 -27.13 6.78 23.74
C ASP A 624 -27.85 7.99 24.32
N ILE A 625 -29.13 8.13 23.96
CA ILE A 625 -29.99 9.25 24.42
C ILE A 625 -30.16 9.23 25.95
N SER A 626 -30.12 8.03 26.58
CA SER A 626 -30.26 7.82 28.02
C SER A 626 -28.99 8.07 28.83
N SER A 627 -27.87 8.36 28.15
CA SER A 627 -26.56 8.55 28.77
C SER A 627 -26.55 9.59 29.87
N THR A 628 -25.87 9.29 30.96
CA THR A 628 -25.71 10.18 32.11
C THR A 628 -24.46 11.07 32.02
N THR A 629 -23.85 11.17 30.85
CA THR A 629 -22.65 12.00 30.60
C THR A 629 -22.93 13.49 30.87
N GLY A 630 -21.88 14.25 31.18
CA GLY A 630 -22.00 15.67 31.49
C GLY A 630 -22.67 16.50 30.37
N LYS A 631 -22.49 16.11 29.10
CA LYS A 631 -23.11 16.78 27.95
C LYS A 631 -24.62 16.46 27.88
N ASN A 632 -25.03 15.21 28.10
CA ASN A 632 -26.43 14.80 28.12
C ASN A 632 -27.19 15.47 29.29
N LYS A 633 -26.60 15.46 30.50
CA LYS A 633 -27.20 16.16 31.66
C LYS A 633 -27.42 17.64 31.36
N LYS A 634 -26.38 18.31 30.83
CA LYS A 634 -26.48 19.72 30.50
C LYS A 634 -27.47 20.03 29.37
N ALA A 635 -27.64 19.12 28.41
CA ALA A 635 -28.65 19.27 27.36
C ALA A 635 -30.06 19.18 27.97
N ASN A 636 -30.30 18.19 28.84
CA ASN A 636 -31.58 18.04 29.55
C ASN A 636 -31.88 19.25 30.45
N ASP A 637 -30.88 19.74 31.22
CA ASP A 637 -31.04 20.92 32.08
C ASP A 637 -31.38 22.19 31.31
N LEU A 638 -30.93 22.29 30.05
CA LEU A 638 -31.18 23.44 29.17
C LEU A 638 -32.36 23.24 28.22
N GLY A 639 -33.05 22.09 28.29
CA GLY A 639 -34.16 21.74 27.40
C GLY A 639 -33.77 21.58 25.93
N ILE A 640 -32.51 21.17 25.67
CA ILE A 640 -31.97 20.94 24.32
C ILE A 640 -32.27 19.51 23.91
N GLU A 641 -32.81 19.34 22.73
CA GLU A 641 -33.17 18.03 22.20
C GLU A 641 -31.92 17.16 21.92
N ILE A 642 -31.96 15.93 22.43
CA ILE A 642 -30.93 14.92 22.19
C ILE A 642 -31.46 13.99 21.11
N ILE A 643 -30.78 13.91 19.97
CA ILE A 643 -31.15 13.09 18.82
C ILE A 643 -30.10 12.03 18.54
N SER A 644 -30.54 10.86 18.05
CA SER A 644 -29.65 9.82 17.53
C SER A 644 -29.15 10.18 16.13
N GLU A 645 -28.12 9.46 15.65
CA GLU A 645 -27.68 9.58 14.24
C GLU A 645 -28.78 9.21 13.26
N ALA A 646 -29.64 8.24 13.59
CA ALA A 646 -30.78 7.86 12.76
C ALA A 646 -31.76 9.03 12.60
N GLN A 647 -32.10 9.69 13.71
CA GLN A 647 -32.97 10.90 13.71
C GLN A 647 -32.31 12.07 12.97
N PHE A 648 -30.98 12.24 13.12
CA PHE A 648 -30.23 13.24 12.38
C PHE A 648 -30.25 12.94 10.86
N ASN A 649 -30.04 11.68 10.44
CA ASN A 649 -30.11 11.28 9.04
C ASN A 649 -31.50 11.50 8.45
N GLU A 650 -32.56 11.19 9.20
CA GLU A 650 -33.95 11.48 8.80
C GLU A 650 -34.20 12.99 8.67
N MET A 651 -33.69 13.80 9.63
CA MET A 651 -33.80 15.26 9.59
C MET A 651 -33.24 15.85 8.31
N ILE A 652 -32.07 15.38 7.87
CA ILE A 652 -31.41 15.86 6.64
C ILE A 652 -31.92 15.16 5.37
N GLY A 653 -32.79 14.15 5.49
CA GLY A 653 -33.31 13.37 4.35
C GLY A 653 -32.31 12.37 3.77
N ARG A 654 -31.35 11.92 4.58
CA ARG A 654 -30.37 10.90 4.19
C ARG A 654 -30.96 9.50 4.40
N VAL A 655 -31.00 8.70 3.35
CA VAL A 655 -31.33 7.26 3.43
C VAL A 655 -30.03 6.51 3.72
N VAL A 656 -29.96 5.84 4.86
CA VAL A 656 -28.76 5.11 5.34
C VAL A 656 -28.83 3.64 4.92
#